data_b7d443e952246b91db3147c576a0c31b
#
_entry.id   b7d443e952246b91db3147c576a0c31b
#
_cell.length_a   1.000
_cell.length_b   1.000
_cell.length_c   1.000
_cell.angle_alpha   90.00
_cell.angle_beta   90.00
_cell.angle_gamma   90.00
#
_symmetry.space_group_name_H-M   'P 1'
#
loop_
_entity.id
_entity.type
_entity.pdbx_description
1 polymer ?
#
loop_
_entity_poly.entity_id
_entity_poly.type
_entity_poly.pdbx_seq_one_letter_code
_entity_poly.pdbx_strand_id
1 'polypeptide(L)'
;MNWLRNSPIRVSLRGRGTTSSPPKECDPAACFDSFKHHWQQAQNIINKIQGGTEGATQDDILSVVNNLDQMQTLLVLELKRGGREERACLDFLLSQSILDQLLTSSSLTGLYSNILRLEQLKVYEMLLTHAPQQQLLLTQEPFLRPLLRLLTSCINECFPADIEKRLILLLNQLCVCLTHNPEYLDLFFTESTGPGRFVIFSLLVPYVHREGGVGHQARDAMLLCLGLSKKNEALASYIADKSNVCPVLATGLSGLYSRLPRKLLIESEEWHCFTPDDVIELPELTHFLASLEFCNAVVQVAHPLVQAQMLEFVHHGFLVPVVGPALLQNMVDELVTSTAYLELFFRSISEPGLLKVFLRFIVVDHYDGERVIDKLISRLSGKTQLCMVTISLFNTLIGLHCEDVMLELVFKYLTCCTHVMLSQRKRIKDMDVYCRSAERLLALSVAVPRRRKTNSSSSSAGSLSSQSSQSLRHVSLHGDFGAYLVTARASIAATWLACGAWTHAYDGESPPPRTALVLPTDSNRNLAQKATEESLASVSSGYHSLQPDSEVREDSPLVTNRSSAPSFHSTPDIGPFLDLLLRQLENMMTNSVYLNLQLTGLISRLAAFSQPLLLSLLLNHSLVFQPSVRSLFQVLGSLKQRLDAYLSRHDNVEELLLEARLFLVCREESLANAKRHPHEPAASTYAPSTNGGSRRGTSIADSSFKGEAKRLSISSALSVLKRATQGAFSPVREQPAIEYSANGFRLAKRAENSELKNVVLCAVLFDEWLKELAALALEHGSE
;
A
#
# COMPACT_ATOMS: atom_id res chain seq x y z
N MET A 1 17.16 19.72 -19.46
CA MET A 1 17.35 21.03 -20.11
C MET A 1 18.59 21.80 -19.60
N ASN A 2 19.60 21.13 -19.05
CA ASN A 2 20.83 21.79 -18.57
C ASN A 2 21.87 22.04 -19.66
N TRP A 3 21.77 21.41 -20.82
CA TRP A 3 22.69 21.59 -21.94
C TRP A 3 22.52 22.95 -22.66
N LEU A 4 21.33 23.55 -22.62
CA LEU A 4 21.09 24.91 -23.13
C LEU A 4 21.81 26.01 -22.32
N ARG A 5 22.30 25.69 -21.11
CA ARG A 5 23.03 26.67 -20.26
C ARG A 5 24.46 26.92 -20.68
N ASN A 6 25.10 25.98 -21.33
CA ASN A 6 26.53 26.02 -21.65
C ASN A 6 26.84 26.08 -23.17
N SER A 7 25.84 26.32 -24.03
CA SER A 7 26.08 26.48 -25.46
C SER A 7 26.78 27.83 -25.77
N PRO A 8 27.80 27.86 -26.62
CA PRO A 8 28.49 29.09 -27.03
C PRO A 8 27.60 30.17 -27.64
N ILE A 9 26.43 29.76 -28.17
CA ILE A 9 25.43 30.69 -28.73
C ILE A 9 24.89 31.66 -27.66
N ARG A 10 24.89 31.30 -26.38
CA ARG A 10 24.45 32.17 -25.30
C ARG A 10 25.46 33.25 -24.91
N VAL A 11 26.73 33.03 -25.20
CA VAL A 11 27.80 34.02 -24.97
C VAL A 11 27.77 35.09 -26.02
N SER A 12 27.43 34.74 -27.27
CA SER A 12 27.27 35.71 -28.37
C SER A 12 26.02 36.63 -28.24
N LEU A 13 24.98 36.18 -27.55
CA LEU A 13 23.73 36.95 -27.32
C LEU A 13 23.80 37.91 -26.13
N ARG A 14 24.88 37.84 -25.28
CA ARG A 14 25.02 38.67 -24.07
C ARG A 14 25.83 39.94 -24.28
N GLY A 15 26.37 40.16 -25.46
CA GLY A 15 27.24 41.29 -25.76
C GLY A 15 26.64 42.33 -26.70
N ARG A 16 25.47 42.90 -26.37
CA ARG A 16 25.07 44.28 -26.77
C ARG A 16 23.76 44.63 -26.11
N GLY A 17 23.83 45.54 -25.16
CA GLY A 17 22.66 46.19 -24.60
C GLY A 17 21.97 47.12 -25.61
N THR A 18 20.71 47.34 -25.31
CA THR A 18 19.76 48.35 -25.79
C THR A 18 18.86 47.97 -26.95
N THR A 19 17.57 48.18 -26.63
CA THR A 19 16.36 48.32 -27.47
C THR A 19 15.63 47.04 -27.84
N SER A 20 14.41 46.99 -27.30
CA SER A 20 13.33 46.06 -27.55
C SER A 20 12.94 46.02 -29.03
N SER A 21 13.41 44.99 -29.73
CA SER A 21 12.79 44.48 -30.94
C SER A 21 12.67 42.94 -30.80
N PRO A 22 11.58 42.32 -31.32
CA PRO A 22 11.42 40.88 -31.28
C PRO A 22 12.63 40.21 -31.96
N PRO A 23 13.01 38.97 -31.54
CA PRO A 23 14.15 38.27 -32.16
C PRO A 23 13.92 38.20 -33.66
N LYS A 24 14.86 38.71 -34.46
CA LYS A 24 14.86 38.59 -35.91
C LYS A 24 14.59 37.11 -36.27
N GLU A 25 13.55 36.85 -37.02
CA GLU A 25 13.28 35.55 -37.64
C GLU A 25 14.57 35.12 -38.37
N CYS A 26 15.17 34.03 -37.93
CA CYS A 26 16.24 33.40 -38.68
C CYS A 26 15.69 32.99 -40.04
N ASP A 27 16.30 33.42 -41.12
CA ASP A 27 15.94 33.05 -42.47
C ASP A 27 15.97 31.50 -42.62
N PRO A 28 14.89 30.83 -43.04
CA PRO A 28 14.85 29.38 -43.25
C PRO A 28 15.94 28.88 -44.20
N ALA A 29 16.20 29.62 -45.28
CA ALA A 29 17.22 29.22 -46.24
C ALA A 29 18.63 29.28 -45.63
N ALA A 30 18.97 30.30 -44.84
CA ALA A 30 20.24 30.40 -44.16
C ALA A 30 20.39 29.30 -43.07
N CYS A 31 19.31 28.90 -42.39
CA CYS A 31 19.32 27.77 -41.46
C CYS A 31 19.60 26.44 -42.16
N PHE A 32 18.99 26.23 -43.32
CA PHE A 32 19.24 25.04 -44.13
C PHE A 32 20.64 24.97 -44.66
N ASP A 33 21.17 26.03 -45.22
CA ASP A 33 22.53 26.11 -45.72
C ASP A 33 23.58 25.85 -44.62
N SER A 34 23.33 26.41 -43.41
CA SER A 34 24.17 26.13 -42.24
C SER A 34 24.06 24.67 -41.82
N PHE A 35 22.88 24.07 -41.80
CA PHE A 35 22.66 22.66 -41.49
C PHE A 35 23.42 21.75 -42.45
N LYS A 36 23.32 22.01 -43.74
CA LYS A 36 24.04 21.27 -44.81
C LYS A 36 25.56 21.41 -44.65
N HIS A 37 26.03 22.62 -44.33
CA HIS A 37 27.45 22.85 -44.11
C HIS A 37 28.03 22.06 -42.94
N HIS A 38 27.32 22.07 -41.78
CA HIS A 38 27.72 21.29 -40.61
C HIS A 38 27.73 19.77 -40.92
N TRP A 39 26.75 19.28 -41.67
CA TRP A 39 26.76 17.88 -42.10
C TRP A 39 27.96 17.56 -43.00
N GLN A 40 28.27 18.39 -43.98
CA GLN A 40 29.40 18.19 -44.87
C GLN A 40 30.71 18.14 -44.09
N GLN A 41 30.90 19.01 -43.09
CA GLN A 41 32.09 18.96 -42.23
C GLN A 41 32.16 17.66 -41.43
N ALA A 42 31.06 17.25 -40.79
CA ALA A 42 30.97 16.01 -40.06
C ALA A 42 31.26 14.80 -40.98
N GLN A 43 30.62 14.76 -42.14
CA GLN A 43 30.75 13.69 -43.12
C GLN A 43 32.18 13.54 -43.66
N ASN A 44 32.90 14.66 -43.92
CA ASN A 44 34.32 14.62 -44.34
C ASN A 44 35.20 13.98 -43.27
N ILE A 45 34.94 14.27 -41.98
CA ILE A 45 35.71 13.68 -40.88
C ILE A 45 35.35 12.17 -40.77
N ILE A 46 34.09 11.80 -40.87
CA ILE A 46 33.59 10.43 -40.84
C ILE A 46 34.25 9.62 -41.98
N ASN A 47 34.26 10.15 -43.21
CA ASN A 47 34.87 9.50 -44.37
C ASN A 47 36.39 9.35 -44.19
N LYS A 48 37.08 10.33 -43.60
CA LYS A 48 38.48 10.24 -43.24
C LYS A 48 38.75 9.10 -42.26
N ILE A 49 37.92 8.96 -41.21
CA ILE A 49 38.02 7.87 -40.22
C ILE A 49 37.79 6.50 -40.90
N GLN A 50 36.82 6.39 -41.79
CA GLN A 50 36.51 5.15 -42.51
C GLN A 50 37.55 4.72 -43.52
N GLY A 51 38.21 5.67 -44.18
CA GLY A 51 39.23 5.43 -45.23
C GLY A 51 40.66 5.41 -44.75
N GLY A 52 40.94 5.76 -43.49
CA GLY A 52 42.27 5.90 -42.92
C GLY A 52 42.80 4.63 -42.27
N THR A 53 44.12 4.42 -42.39
CA THR A 53 44.83 3.38 -41.63
C THR A 53 45.11 3.78 -40.18
N GLU A 54 44.97 5.04 -39.85
CA GLU A 54 45.02 5.60 -38.47
C GLU A 54 43.61 5.67 -37.89
N GLY A 55 43.42 5.13 -36.69
CA GLY A 55 42.13 5.16 -35.98
C GLY A 55 41.67 6.60 -35.71
N ALA A 56 40.34 6.77 -35.38
CA ALA A 56 39.74 8.05 -35.00
C ALA A 56 40.52 8.73 -33.86
N THR A 57 40.82 10.01 -34.01
CA THR A 57 41.40 10.83 -32.95
C THR A 57 40.32 11.47 -32.08
N GLN A 58 40.66 11.86 -30.85
CA GLN A 58 39.72 12.52 -29.95
C GLN A 58 39.22 13.84 -30.55
N ASP A 59 40.07 14.59 -31.22
CA ASP A 59 39.74 15.87 -31.84
C ASP A 59 38.77 15.70 -33.03
N ASP A 60 38.98 14.64 -33.85
CA ASP A 60 38.02 14.29 -34.91
C ASP A 60 36.62 14.02 -34.35
N ILE A 61 36.53 13.22 -33.28
CA ILE A 61 35.25 12.88 -32.65
C ILE A 61 34.59 14.10 -32.03
N LEU A 62 35.34 14.95 -31.30
CA LEU A 62 34.79 16.20 -30.73
C LEU A 62 34.29 17.15 -31.82
N SER A 63 34.97 17.21 -32.95
CA SER A 63 34.54 18.02 -34.10
C SER A 63 33.23 17.48 -34.69
N VAL A 64 33.07 16.16 -34.84
CA VAL A 64 31.84 15.54 -35.29
C VAL A 64 30.69 15.84 -34.30
N VAL A 65 30.91 15.69 -32.99
CA VAL A 65 29.92 15.99 -31.93
C VAL A 65 29.48 17.45 -31.99
N ASN A 66 30.43 18.39 -32.09
CA ASN A 66 30.10 19.81 -32.17
C ASN A 66 29.27 20.15 -33.42
N ASN A 67 29.54 19.56 -34.56
CA ASN A 67 28.75 19.76 -35.78
C ASN A 67 27.33 19.15 -35.60
N LEU A 68 27.21 17.97 -35.00
CA LEU A 68 25.91 17.35 -34.71
C LEU A 68 25.06 18.17 -33.71
N ASP A 69 25.69 18.76 -32.70
CA ASP A 69 24.99 19.65 -31.74
C ASP A 69 24.45 20.91 -32.44
N GLN A 70 25.20 21.50 -33.39
CA GLN A 70 24.74 22.63 -34.19
C GLN A 70 23.54 22.22 -35.10
N MET A 71 23.68 21.07 -35.76
CA MET A 71 22.60 20.52 -36.58
C MET A 71 21.34 20.27 -35.78
N GLN A 72 21.45 19.69 -34.57
CA GLN A 72 20.29 19.47 -33.66
C GLN A 72 19.65 20.80 -33.29
N THR A 73 20.44 21.83 -33.00
CA THR A 73 19.92 23.17 -32.66
C THR A 73 19.11 23.76 -33.80
N LEU A 74 19.61 23.70 -35.04
CA LEU A 74 18.97 24.20 -36.25
C LEU A 74 17.64 23.42 -36.52
N LEU A 75 17.69 22.11 -36.37
CA LEU A 75 16.52 21.23 -36.57
C LEU A 75 15.41 21.51 -35.55
N VAL A 76 15.77 21.76 -34.27
CA VAL A 76 14.80 22.19 -33.25
C VAL A 76 14.16 23.52 -33.59
N LEU A 77 14.93 24.48 -34.11
CA LEU A 77 14.40 25.77 -34.56
C LEU A 77 13.41 25.60 -35.72
N GLU A 78 13.71 24.75 -36.69
CA GLU A 78 12.80 24.42 -37.80
C GLU A 78 11.50 23.79 -37.30
N LEU A 79 11.60 22.71 -36.49
CA LEU A 79 10.43 21.98 -35.97
C LEU A 79 9.53 22.82 -35.07
N LYS A 80 10.08 23.80 -34.32
CA LYS A 80 9.29 24.71 -33.48
C LYS A 80 8.54 25.79 -34.26
N ARG A 81 8.94 26.14 -35.49
CA ARG A 81 8.23 27.09 -36.33
C ARG A 81 6.88 26.58 -36.84
N GLY A 82 6.68 25.29 -36.91
CA GLY A 82 5.36 24.67 -37.14
C GLY A 82 4.77 24.86 -38.55
N GLY A 83 5.49 25.42 -39.50
CA GLY A 83 5.07 25.54 -40.92
C GLY A 83 5.05 24.16 -41.59
N ARG A 84 3.96 23.84 -42.29
CA ARG A 84 3.80 22.54 -42.98
C ARG A 84 4.64 22.43 -44.25
N GLU A 85 5.10 23.59 -44.77
CA GLU A 85 5.63 23.67 -46.16
C GLU A 85 7.17 23.75 -46.27
N GLU A 86 7.92 23.96 -45.17
CA GLU A 86 9.38 24.08 -45.22
C GLU A 86 10.07 23.29 -44.10
N ARG A 87 10.24 21.99 -44.28
CA ARG A 87 11.06 21.11 -43.39
C ARG A 87 12.34 20.70 -44.07
N ALA A 88 13.05 21.65 -44.69
CA ALA A 88 14.19 21.39 -45.52
C ALA A 88 15.32 20.65 -44.79
N CYS A 89 15.58 20.97 -43.50
CA CYS A 89 16.60 20.29 -42.72
C CYS A 89 16.18 18.85 -42.38
N LEU A 90 14.92 18.61 -42.02
CA LEU A 90 14.41 17.25 -41.75
C LEU A 90 14.42 16.39 -43.01
N ASP A 91 13.92 16.92 -44.13
CA ASP A 91 13.90 16.25 -45.42
C ASP A 91 15.31 15.91 -45.92
N PHE A 92 16.25 16.82 -45.73
CA PHE A 92 17.65 16.57 -46.03
C PHE A 92 18.26 15.48 -45.14
N LEU A 93 17.98 15.50 -43.81
CA LEU A 93 18.44 14.48 -42.87
C LEU A 93 17.95 13.08 -43.28
N LEU A 94 16.71 12.95 -43.71
CA LEU A 94 16.13 11.68 -44.14
C LEU A 94 16.60 11.27 -45.53
N SER A 95 16.61 12.19 -46.50
CA SER A 95 17.03 11.90 -47.90
C SER A 95 18.49 11.49 -48.04
N GLN A 96 19.38 12.10 -47.22
CA GLN A 96 20.79 11.75 -47.18
C GLN A 96 21.09 10.55 -46.28
N SER A 97 20.10 9.91 -45.68
CA SER A 97 20.27 8.76 -44.77
C SER A 97 21.30 9.02 -43.66
N ILE A 98 21.33 10.24 -43.12
CA ILE A 98 22.31 10.70 -42.12
C ILE A 98 22.36 9.78 -40.91
N LEU A 99 21.18 9.32 -40.45
CA LEU A 99 21.02 8.44 -39.29
C LEU A 99 21.69 7.07 -39.50
N ASP A 100 21.64 6.50 -40.70
CA ASP A 100 22.30 5.22 -41.02
C ASP A 100 23.83 5.39 -41.15
N GLN A 101 24.27 6.52 -41.71
CA GLN A 101 25.71 6.86 -41.77
C GLN A 101 26.32 7.04 -40.37
N LEU A 102 25.60 7.70 -39.43
CA LEU A 102 26.01 7.85 -38.04
C LEU A 102 26.11 6.50 -37.33
N LEU A 103 25.13 5.62 -37.53
CA LEU A 103 25.11 4.27 -36.94
C LEU A 103 26.33 3.46 -37.43
N THR A 104 26.58 3.46 -38.75
CA THR A 104 27.73 2.75 -39.34
C THR A 104 29.03 3.28 -38.80
N SER A 105 29.14 4.59 -38.65
CA SER A 105 30.35 5.26 -38.12
C SER A 105 30.59 4.93 -36.66
N SER A 106 29.55 4.89 -35.85
CA SER A 106 29.67 4.52 -34.44
C SER A 106 30.21 3.10 -34.26
N SER A 107 29.87 2.18 -35.15
CA SER A 107 30.35 0.80 -35.12
C SER A 107 31.85 0.68 -35.50
N LEU A 108 32.41 1.64 -36.26
CA LEU A 108 33.76 1.63 -36.74
C LEU A 108 34.73 2.39 -35.82
N THR A 109 34.28 3.26 -34.95
CA THR A 109 35.10 4.15 -34.12
C THR A 109 35.72 3.51 -32.88
N GLY A 110 35.42 2.23 -32.59
CA GLY A 110 36.02 1.49 -31.47
C GLY A 110 35.77 2.17 -30.09
N LEU A 111 36.84 2.72 -29.47
CA LEU A 111 36.78 3.38 -28.16
C LEU A 111 35.79 4.55 -28.09
N TYR A 112 35.51 5.21 -29.20
CA TYR A 112 34.62 6.38 -29.29
C TYR A 112 33.21 6.01 -29.71
N SER A 113 32.89 4.73 -29.92
CA SER A 113 31.58 4.22 -30.33
C SER A 113 30.47 4.76 -29.43
N ASN A 114 30.66 4.76 -28.12
CA ASN A 114 29.68 5.21 -27.14
C ASN A 114 29.39 6.72 -27.23
N ILE A 115 30.34 7.54 -27.63
CA ILE A 115 30.14 8.99 -27.79
C ILE A 115 29.23 9.25 -28.99
N LEU A 116 29.47 8.64 -30.14
CA LEU A 116 28.65 8.80 -31.33
C LEU A 116 27.23 8.19 -31.13
N ARG A 117 27.17 7.04 -30.43
CA ARG A 117 25.87 6.43 -30.06
C ARG A 117 25.04 7.35 -29.17
N LEU A 118 25.68 8.02 -28.21
CA LEU A 118 25.01 9.01 -27.36
C LEU A 118 24.44 10.17 -28.18
N GLU A 119 25.20 10.71 -29.12
CA GLU A 119 24.73 11.77 -30.00
C GLU A 119 23.58 11.31 -30.89
N GLN A 120 23.66 10.11 -31.43
CA GLN A 120 22.56 9.54 -32.21
C GLN A 120 21.28 9.35 -31.40
N LEU A 121 21.38 8.88 -30.15
CA LEU A 121 20.21 8.79 -29.23
C LEU A 121 19.61 10.17 -28.97
N LYS A 122 20.43 11.21 -28.82
CA LYS A 122 19.95 12.60 -28.64
C LYS A 122 19.16 13.07 -29.87
N VAL A 123 19.63 12.76 -31.08
CA VAL A 123 18.92 13.11 -32.33
C VAL A 123 17.55 12.45 -32.38
N TYR A 124 17.46 11.16 -32.08
CA TYR A 124 16.16 10.46 -32.04
C TYR A 124 15.22 11.01 -30.96
N GLU A 125 15.72 11.23 -29.74
CA GLU A 125 14.98 11.85 -28.65
C GLU A 125 14.40 13.22 -29.07
N MET A 126 15.24 14.05 -29.68
CA MET A 126 14.86 15.39 -30.14
C MET A 126 13.81 15.34 -31.23
N LEU A 127 13.95 14.45 -32.21
CA LEU A 127 12.98 14.28 -33.31
C LEU A 127 11.61 13.81 -32.76
N LEU A 128 11.60 12.82 -31.89
CA LEU A 128 10.36 12.34 -31.25
C LEU A 128 9.73 13.36 -30.31
N THR A 129 10.52 14.25 -29.72
CA THR A 129 9.98 15.30 -28.79
C THR A 129 9.35 16.46 -29.55
N HIS A 130 9.95 16.87 -30.67
CA HIS A 130 9.63 18.15 -31.31
C HIS A 130 8.90 18.01 -32.65
N ALA A 131 8.90 16.82 -33.28
CA ALA A 131 8.17 16.63 -34.53
C ALA A 131 6.64 16.73 -34.32
N PRO A 132 5.92 17.62 -35.02
CA PRO A 132 4.49 17.79 -34.82
C PRO A 132 3.64 16.57 -35.25
N GLN A 133 4.20 15.68 -36.02
CA GLN A 133 3.57 14.42 -36.46
C GLN A 133 4.56 13.28 -36.28
N GLN A 134 4.81 12.88 -35.04
CA GLN A 134 5.73 11.82 -34.65
C GLN A 134 5.45 10.49 -35.37
N GLN A 135 4.18 10.17 -35.58
CA GLN A 135 3.73 8.96 -36.26
C GLN A 135 4.25 8.89 -37.72
N LEU A 136 4.31 10.01 -38.42
CA LEU A 136 4.79 10.02 -39.80
C LEU A 136 6.30 9.72 -39.91
N LEU A 137 7.07 10.00 -38.86
CA LEU A 137 8.49 9.61 -38.83
C LEU A 137 8.63 8.10 -38.73
N LEU A 138 7.78 7.43 -37.97
CA LEU A 138 7.81 5.97 -37.83
C LEU A 138 7.47 5.21 -39.12
N THR A 139 6.79 5.85 -40.06
CA THR A 139 6.50 5.27 -41.38
C THR A 139 7.62 5.49 -42.41
N GLN A 140 8.59 6.35 -42.08
CA GLN A 140 9.71 6.68 -42.97
C GLN A 140 10.84 5.66 -42.81
N GLU A 141 11.14 4.88 -43.85
CA GLU A 141 12.20 3.88 -43.83
C GLU A 141 13.59 4.47 -43.44
N PRO A 142 14.00 5.67 -43.92
CA PRO A 142 15.27 6.28 -43.54
C PRO A 142 15.37 6.67 -42.08
N PHE A 143 14.24 6.77 -41.35
CA PHE A 143 14.18 6.99 -39.91
C PHE A 143 14.09 5.68 -39.12
N LEU A 144 13.14 4.81 -39.50
CA LEU A 144 12.81 3.61 -38.74
C LEU A 144 13.90 2.53 -38.81
N ARG A 145 14.43 2.25 -40.00
CA ARG A 145 15.40 1.18 -40.18
C ARG A 145 16.71 1.39 -39.39
N PRO A 146 17.36 2.59 -39.41
CA PRO A 146 18.53 2.85 -38.55
C PRO A 146 18.15 2.83 -37.05
N LEU A 147 16.96 3.29 -36.68
CA LEU A 147 16.47 3.21 -35.29
C LEU A 147 16.39 1.76 -34.80
N LEU A 148 15.74 0.87 -35.55
CA LEU A 148 15.63 -0.54 -35.21
C LEU A 148 17.02 -1.22 -35.12
N ARG A 149 17.92 -0.91 -36.04
CA ARG A 149 19.32 -1.41 -36.02
C ARG A 149 20.05 -0.89 -34.76
N LEU A 150 19.91 0.37 -34.42
CA LEU A 150 20.49 0.95 -33.21
C LEU A 150 19.94 0.26 -31.95
N LEU A 151 18.62 0.15 -31.82
CA LEU A 151 17.98 -0.50 -30.66
C LEU A 151 18.38 -1.99 -30.57
N THR A 152 18.42 -2.70 -31.69
CA THR A 152 18.85 -4.10 -31.72
C THR A 152 20.30 -4.26 -31.31
N SER A 153 21.19 -3.34 -31.71
CA SER A 153 22.59 -3.34 -31.29
C SER A 153 22.80 -3.09 -29.79
N CYS A 154 21.82 -2.45 -29.14
CA CYS A 154 21.88 -2.20 -27.70
C CYS A 154 21.46 -3.41 -26.85
N ILE A 155 20.93 -4.47 -27.46
CA ILE A 155 20.50 -5.67 -26.73
C ILE A 155 21.73 -6.39 -26.16
N ASN A 156 21.73 -6.70 -24.87
CA ASN A 156 22.80 -7.37 -24.12
C ASN A 156 24.12 -6.57 -24.01
N GLU A 157 24.12 -5.28 -24.33
CA GLU A 157 25.27 -4.41 -24.08
C GLU A 157 25.13 -3.69 -22.72
N CYS A 158 26.25 -3.48 -22.04
CA CYS A 158 26.35 -2.67 -20.84
C CYS A 158 26.82 -1.27 -21.20
N PHE A 159 26.07 -0.26 -20.82
CA PHE A 159 26.37 1.13 -21.17
C PHE A 159 26.76 1.97 -19.96
N PRO A 160 27.56 3.06 -20.18
CA PRO A 160 27.71 4.14 -19.22
C PRO A 160 26.34 4.77 -18.87
N ALA A 161 26.23 5.31 -17.66
CA ALA A 161 24.98 5.86 -17.12
C ALA A 161 24.31 6.92 -18.01
N ASP A 162 25.10 7.72 -18.75
CA ASP A 162 24.55 8.75 -19.65
C ASP A 162 23.82 8.14 -20.85
N ILE A 163 24.36 7.06 -21.42
CA ILE A 163 23.72 6.32 -22.51
C ILE A 163 22.50 5.59 -22.03
N GLU A 164 22.60 4.88 -20.88
CA GLU A 164 21.45 4.22 -20.27
C GLU A 164 20.27 5.19 -20.09
N LYS A 165 20.55 6.35 -19.50
CA LYS A 165 19.55 7.38 -19.28
C LYS A 165 18.86 7.85 -20.57
N ARG A 166 19.65 8.08 -21.64
CA ARG A 166 19.11 8.52 -22.93
C ARG A 166 18.35 7.42 -23.63
N LEU A 167 18.85 6.19 -23.59
CA LEU A 167 18.19 5.02 -24.17
C LEU A 167 16.80 4.82 -23.53
N ILE A 168 16.74 4.81 -22.18
CA ILE A 168 15.45 4.63 -21.46
C ILE A 168 14.49 5.78 -21.75
N LEU A 169 14.97 7.02 -21.85
CA LEU A 169 14.14 8.16 -22.20
C LEU A 169 13.57 8.02 -23.61
N LEU A 170 14.39 7.59 -24.59
CA LEU A 170 13.95 7.33 -25.95
C LEU A 170 12.92 6.21 -26.01
N LEU A 171 13.16 5.09 -25.29
CA LEU A 171 12.22 3.97 -25.23
C LEU A 171 10.89 4.40 -24.62
N ASN A 172 10.89 5.24 -23.57
CA ASN A 172 9.68 5.79 -22.97
C ASN A 172 8.89 6.63 -23.99
N GLN A 173 9.56 7.51 -24.72
CA GLN A 173 8.92 8.32 -25.77
C GLN A 173 8.32 7.46 -26.89
N LEU A 174 9.01 6.39 -27.31
CA LEU A 174 8.49 5.43 -28.27
C LEU A 174 7.24 4.72 -27.73
N CYS A 175 7.24 4.30 -26.46
CA CYS A 175 6.06 3.69 -25.83
C CYS A 175 4.86 4.66 -25.79
N VAL A 176 5.09 5.94 -25.47
CA VAL A 176 4.04 6.96 -25.51
C VAL A 176 3.50 7.13 -26.94
N CYS A 177 4.39 7.20 -27.94
CA CYS A 177 3.98 7.30 -29.34
C CYS A 177 3.14 6.09 -29.78
N LEU A 178 3.54 4.87 -29.42
CA LEU A 178 2.83 3.63 -29.74
C LEU A 178 1.50 3.53 -28.99
N THR A 179 1.38 4.11 -27.81
CA THR A 179 0.10 4.14 -27.08
C THR A 179 -0.95 4.96 -27.82
N HIS A 180 -0.54 6.04 -28.48
CA HIS A 180 -1.41 6.85 -29.33
C HIS A 180 -1.68 6.24 -30.71
N ASN A 181 -0.73 5.44 -31.21
CA ASN A 181 -0.77 4.86 -32.56
C ASN A 181 -0.42 3.36 -32.51
N PRO A 182 -1.32 2.50 -32.02
CA PRO A 182 -1.07 1.07 -31.85
C PRO A 182 -0.74 0.30 -33.13
N GLU A 183 -1.15 0.83 -34.30
CA GLU A 183 -0.90 0.25 -35.61
C GLU A 183 0.58 0.16 -35.99
N TYR A 184 1.45 0.96 -35.35
CA TYR A 184 2.90 0.91 -35.60
C TYR A 184 3.64 -0.07 -34.69
N LEU A 185 2.94 -0.78 -33.82
CA LEU A 185 3.54 -1.69 -32.84
C LEU A 185 4.30 -2.83 -33.54
N ASP A 186 3.74 -3.36 -34.62
CA ASP A 186 4.32 -4.48 -35.37
C ASP A 186 5.67 -4.13 -36.01
N LEU A 187 5.96 -2.85 -36.26
CA LEU A 187 7.24 -2.38 -36.79
C LEU A 187 8.43 -2.66 -35.83
N PHE A 188 8.19 -2.84 -34.55
CA PHE A 188 9.18 -3.09 -33.52
C PHE A 188 9.37 -4.57 -33.18
N PHE A 189 8.71 -5.48 -33.89
CA PHE A 189 9.00 -6.90 -33.86
C PHE A 189 10.11 -7.24 -34.87
N THR A 190 11.18 -7.88 -34.40
CA THR A 190 12.28 -8.33 -35.26
C THR A 190 12.10 -9.79 -35.65
N GLU A 191 12.12 -10.07 -36.97
CA GLU A 191 12.12 -11.41 -37.53
C GLU A 191 13.58 -11.94 -37.63
N SER A 192 14.26 -12.18 -36.54
CA SER A 192 15.52 -12.92 -36.59
C SER A 192 15.32 -14.35 -36.16
N THR A 193 15.52 -15.31 -37.07
CA THR A 193 15.62 -16.79 -36.92
C THR A 193 15.01 -17.36 -35.62
N GLY A 194 13.74 -17.04 -35.34
CA GLY A 194 13.02 -17.43 -34.13
C GLY A 194 11.75 -16.63 -33.98
N PRO A 195 10.92 -16.95 -33.00
CA PRO A 195 9.69 -16.25 -32.74
C PRO A 195 9.96 -14.77 -32.45
N GLY A 196 9.29 -13.85 -33.17
CA GLY A 196 9.50 -12.41 -33.16
C GLY A 196 9.78 -11.81 -31.79
N ARG A 197 10.82 -10.97 -31.69
CA ARG A 197 11.23 -10.30 -30.45
C ARG A 197 10.76 -8.86 -30.47
N PHE A 198 10.01 -8.43 -29.47
CA PHE A 198 9.63 -7.03 -29.33
C PHE A 198 10.79 -6.24 -28.68
N VAL A 199 11.52 -5.50 -29.51
CA VAL A 199 12.80 -4.89 -29.17
C VAL A 199 12.70 -3.93 -27.98
N ILE A 200 11.69 -3.06 -27.97
CA ILE A 200 11.49 -2.05 -26.93
C ILE A 200 11.39 -2.71 -25.56
N PHE A 201 10.52 -3.69 -25.41
CA PHE A 201 10.29 -4.35 -24.12
C PHE A 201 11.52 -5.13 -23.65
N SER A 202 12.22 -5.81 -24.59
CA SER A 202 13.43 -6.55 -24.24
C SER A 202 14.58 -5.67 -23.73
N LEU A 203 14.65 -4.41 -24.18
CA LEU A 203 15.61 -3.42 -23.67
C LEU A 203 15.23 -2.84 -22.32
N LEU A 204 13.94 -2.84 -21.97
CA LEU A 204 13.46 -2.29 -20.69
C LEU A 204 13.61 -3.27 -19.52
N VAL A 205 13.46 -4.59 -19.75
CA VAL A 205 13.48 -5.62 -18.69
C VAL A 205 14.70 -5.53 -17.76
N PRO A 206 15.95 -5.33 -18.24
CA PRO A 206 17.12 -5.24 -17.37
C PRO A 206 17.09 -4.07 -16.35
N TYR A 207 16.27 -3.07 -16.61
CA TYR A 207 16.19 -1.85 -15.78
C TYR A 207 15.04 -1.85 -14.78
N VAL A 208 14.24 -2.91 -14.72
CA VAL A 208 13.01 -2.96 -13.88
C VAL A 208 13.30 -2.79 -12.39
N HIS A 209 14.42 -3.33 -11.90
CA HIS A 209 14.83 -3.20 -10.49
C HIS A 209 15.89 -2.11 -10.27
N ARG A 210 16.21 -1.33 -11.30
CA ARG A 210 17.17 -0.22 -11.18
C ARG A 210 16.57 0.88 -10.30
N GLU A 211 17.40 1.41 -9.41
CA GLU A 211 17.03 2.53 -8.54
C GLU A 211 17.14 3.87 -9.26
N GLY A 212 16.43 4.90 -8.74
CA GLY A 212 16.48 6.25 -9.25
C GLY A 212 15.68 6.48 -10.53
N GLY A 213 15.90 7.64 -11.15
CA GLY A 213 15.08 8.12 -12.28
C GLY A 213 15.08 7.23 -13.51
N VAL A 214 16.18 6.54 -13.79
CA VAL A 214 16.28 5.59 -14.92
C VAL A 214 15.33 4.40 -14.72
N GLY A 215 15.33 3.81 -13.50
CA GLY A 215 14.44 2.71 -13.18
C GLY A 215 12.97 3.12 -13.20
N HIS A 216 12.62 4.30 -12.69
CA HIS A 216 11.25 4.82 -12.76
C HIS A 216 10.77 4.97 -14.20
N GLN A 217 11.55 5.63 -15.05
CA GLN A 217 11.20 5.80 -16.47
C GLN A 217 11.10 4.46 -17.22
N ALA A 218 11.94 3.48 -16.88
CA ALA A 218 11.86 2.14 -17.47
C ALA A 218 10.56 1.44 -17.06
N ARG A 219 10.19 1.48 -15.78
CA ARG A 219 8.92 0.91 -15.30
C ARG A 219 7.70 1.59 -15.92
N ASP A 220 7.71 2.92 -16.06
CA ASP A 220 6.65 3.66 -16.74
C ASP A 220 6.48 3.21 -18.18
N ALA A 221 7.59 3.10 -18.93
CA ALA A 221 7.58 2.59 -20.30
C ALA A 221 7.09 1.15 -20.39
N MET A 222 7.48 0.29 -19.44
CA MET A 222 6.98 -1.09 -19.38
C MET A 222 5.48 -1.16 -19.14
N LEU A 223 4.93 -0.32 -18.26
CA LEU A 223 3.48 -0.26 -18.01
C LEU A 223 2.71 0.17 -19.27
N LEU A 224 3.25 1.09 -20.07
CA LEU A 224 2.66 1.44 -21.35
C LEU A 224 2.63 0.25 -22.32
N CYS A 225 3.73 -0.50 -22.43
CA CYS A 225 3.77 -1.72 -23.25
C CYS A 225 2.79 -2.79 -22.74
N LEU A 226 2.71 -2.99 -21.44
CA LEU A 226 1.78 -3.93 -20.81
C LEU A 226 0.32 -3.51 -21.07
N GLY A 227 0.01 -2.22 -21.02
CA GLY A 227 -1.29 -1.69 -21.42
C GLY A 227 -1.64 -1.94 -22.89
N LEU A 228 -0.66 -1.80 -23.80
CA LEU A 228 -0.80 -2.12 -25.22
C LEU A 228 -1.06 -3.62 -25.44
N SER A 229 -0.50 -4.49 -24.61
CA SER A 229 -0.70 -5.94 -24.72
C SER A 229 -2.16 -6.37 -24.60
N LYS A 230 -3.02 -5.60 -23.89
CA LYS A 230 -4.45 -5.88 -23.80
C LYS A 230 -5.16 -5.87 -25.18
N LYS A 231 -4.61 -5.14 -26.13
CA LYS A 231 -5.19 -4.96 -27.48
C LYS A 231 -4.43 -5.70 -28.58
N ASN A 232 -3.27 -6.26 -28.25
CA ASN A 232 -2.40 -6.94 -29.21
C ASN A 232 -1.94 -8.29 -28.64
N GLU A 233 -2.49 -9.38 -29.19
CA GLU A 233 -2.24 -10.77 -28.79
C GLU A 233 -0.77 -11.18 -29.00
N ALA A 234 -0.14 -10.71 -30.10
CA ALA A 234 1.26 -11.02 -30.39
C ALA A 234 2.19 -10.44 -29.33
N LEU A 235 1.91 -9.21 -28.88
CA LEU A 235 2.66 -8.58 -27.80
C LEU A 235 2.39 -9.28 -26.46
N ALA A 236 1.15 -9.69 -26.19
CA ALA A 236 0.79 -10.41 -24.98
C ALA A 236 1.52 -11.76 -24.89
N SER A 237 1.51 -12.56 -25.96
CA SER A 237 2.23 -13.82 -26.04
C SER A 237 3.74 -13.62 -25.94
N TYR A 238 4.30 -12.58 -26.57
CA TYR A 238 5.72 -12.27 -26.44
C TYR A 238 6.07 -11.96 -24.97
N ILE A 239 5.30 -11.10 -24.30
CA ILE A 239 5.58 -10.72 -22.92
C ILE A 239 5.45 -11.92 -21.98
N ALA A 240 4.43 -12.75 -22.14
CA ALA A 240 4.22 -13.94 -21.32
C ALA A 240 5.32 -14.97 -21.56
N ASP A 241 5.52 -15.41 -22.81
CA ASP A 241 6.29 -16.62 -23.07
C ASP A 241 7.78 -16.37 -23.27
N LYS A 242 8.19 -15.15 -23.65
CA LYS A 242 9.56 -14.90 -24.18
C LYS A 242 10.32 -13.79 -23.48
N SER A 243 9.63 -12.87 -22.79
CA SER A 243 10.30 -11.69 -22.21
C SER A 243 10.98 -11.97 -20.88
N ASN A 244 10.65 -13.08 -20.20
CA ASN A 244 11.11 -13.41 -18.84
C ASN A 244 10.79 -12.33 -17.79
N VAL A 245 9.88 -11.40 -18.05
CA VAL A 245 9.59 -10.30 -17.11
C VAL A 245 9.00 -10.80 -15.80
N CYS A 246 8.05 -11.76 -15.86
CA CYS A 246 7.39 -12.28 -14.67
C CYS A 246 8.36 -12.98 -13.70
N PRO A 247 9.22 -13.93 -14.15
CA PRO A 247 10.25 -14.49 -13.27
C PRO A 247 11.26 -13.46 -12.79
N VAL A 248 11.64 -12.46 -13.60
CA VAL A 248 12.55 -11.38 -13.18
C VAL A 248 11.91 -10.56 -12.05
N LEU A 249 10.64 -10.20 -12.16
CA LEU A 249 9.93 -9.47 -11.10
C LEU A 249 9.82 -10.27 -9.81
N ALA A 250 9.44 -11.54 -9.88
CA ALA A 250 9.33 -12.41 -8.70
C ALA A 250 10.69 -12.65 -8.03
N THR A 251 11.74 -12.87 -8.82
CA THR A 251 13.13 -13.00 -8.31
C THR A 251 13.61 -11.68 -7.70
N GLY A 252 13.26 -10.55 -8.31
CA GLY A 252 13.54 -9.23 -7.76
C GLY A 252 12.90 -8.99 -6.41
N LEU A 253 11.60 -9.32 -6.25
CA LEU A 253 10.92 -9.27 -4.96
C LEU A 253 11.65 -10.14 -3.91
N SER A 254 12.05 -11.36 -4.28
CA SER A 254 12.78 -12.28 -3.41
C SER A 254 14.14 -11.73 -3.00
N GLY A 255 14.87 -11.13 -3.93
CA GLY A 255 16.15 -10.48 -3.67
C GLY A 255 16.02 -9.24 -2.78
N LEU A 256 15.01 -8.39 -3.01
CA LEU A 256 14.73 -7.22 -2.19
C LEU A 256 14.29 -7.61 -0.78
N TYR A 257 13.42 -8.62 -0.64
CA TYR A 257 13.02 -9.15 0.67
C TYR A 257 14.21 -9.69 1.47
N SER A 258 15.14 -10.37 0.81
CA SER A 258 16.33 -10.92 1.45
C SER A 258 17.29 -9.84 1.98
N ARG A 259 17.20 -8.60 1.49
CA ARG A 259 17.93 -7.42 1.98
C ARG A 259 17.29 -6.77 3.19
N LEU A 260 16.02 -7.04 3.46
CA LEU A 260 15.31 -6.48 4.61
C LEU A 260 15.93 -6.97 5.93
N PRO A 261 15.95 -6.13 6.98
CA PRO A 261 16.35 -6.55 8.31
C PRO A 261 15.54 -7.75 8.80
N ARG A 262 16.19 -8.81 9.24
CA ARG A 262 15.50 -9.98 9.82
C ARG A 262 14.97 -9.69 11.23
N LYS A 263 15.56 -8.72 11.91
CA LYS A 263 15.18 -8.30 13.26
C LYS A 263 15.09 -6.78 13.29
N LEU A 264 14.01 -6.27 13.84
CA LEU A 264 13.81 -4.84 14.05
C LEU A 264 14.22 -4.47 15.49
N LEU A 265 14.81 -3.29 15.65
CA LEU A 265 15.03 -2.69 16.94
C LEU A 265 13.76 -1.95 17.33
N ILE A 266 12.91 -2.59 18.14
CA ILE A 266 11.64 -2.05 18.60
C ILE A 266 11.86 -1.42 19.96
N GLU A 267 11.87 -0.08 20.02
CA GLU A 267 12.07 0.68 21.26
C GLU A 267 10.76 0.91 22.02
N SER A 268 9.64 0.98 21.30
CA SER A 268 8.33 1.28 21.88
C SER A 268 7.53 0.01 22.19
N GLU A 269 7.04 -0.09 23.43
CA GLU A 269 6.14 -1.20 23.84
C GLU A 269 4.80 -1.20 23.10
N GLU A 270 4.40 -0.08 22.49
CA GLU A 270 3.16 0.05 21.73
C GLU A 270 3.27 -0.33 20.25
N TRP A 271 4.51 -0.48 19.76
CA TRP A 271 4.73 -0.77 18.34
C TRP A 271 4.12 -2.14 17.96
N HIS A 272 3.29 -2.16 16.95
CA HIS A 272 2.57 -3.36 16.49
C HIS A 272 2.44 -3.47 14.96
N CYS A 273 2.79 -2.43 14.22
CA CYS A 273 2.82 -2.40 12.76
C CYS A 273 3.69 -1.25 12.27
N PHE A 274 4.15 -1.32 11.03
CA PHE A 274 4.89 -0.24 10.41
C PHE A 274 4.03 1.00 10.20
N THR A 275 4.53 2.13 10.66
CA THR A 275 4.01 3.46 10.34
C THR A 275 4.64 3.97 9.03
N PRO A 276 4.08 5.00 8.37
CA PRO A 276 4.72 5.63 7.22
C PRO A 276 6.13 6.16 7.53
N ASP A 277 6.36 6.64 8.75
CA ASP A 277 7.67 7.15 9.19
C ASP A 277 8.68 6.00 9.31
N ASP A 278 8.31 4.87 9.91
CA ASP A 278 9.15 3.66 9.98
C ASP A 278 9.57 3.17 8.57
N VAL A 279 8.67 3.28 7.58
CA VAL A 279 8.97 2.89 6.19
C VAL A 279 9.99 3.83 5.56
N ILE A 280 9.92 5.13 5.84
CA ILE A 280 10.86 6.14 5.32
C ILE A 280 12.25 5.94 5.94
N GLU A 281 12.32 5.55 7.21
CA GLU A 281 13.57 5.29 7.92
C GLU A 281 14.30 4.02 7.42
N LEU A 282 13.61 3.13 6.68
CA LEU A 282 14.15 1.89 6.13
C LEU A 282 14.18 1.93 4.59
N PRO A 283 15.28 2.41 3.96
CA PRO A 283 15.37 2.52 2.49
C PRO A 283 15.13 1.20 1.75
N GLU A 284 15.60 0.08 2.32
CA GLU A 284 15.40 -1.26 1.74
C GLU A 284 13.92 -1.63 1.68
N LEU A 285 13.15 -1.26 2.71
CA LEU A 285 11.71 -1.49 2.77
C LEU A 285 10.97 -0.61 1.76
N THR A 286 11.38 0.65 1.62
CA THR A 286 10.84 1.56 0.59
C THR A 286 11.07 0.99 -0.82
N HIS A 287 12.25 0.45 -1.12
CA HIS A 287 12.55 -0.18 -2.39
C HIS A 287 11.73 -1.46 -2.63
N PHE A 288 11.55 -2.27 -1.59
CA PHE A 288 10.69 -3.46 -1.68
C PHE A 288 9.24 -3.07 -1.98
N LEU A 289 8.69 -2.11 -1.25
CA LEU A 289 7.31 -1.64 -1.46
C LEU A 289 7.10 -1.03 -2.85
N ALA A 290 8.07 -0.28 -3.35
CA ALA A 290 8.02 0.25 -4.72
C ALA A 290 8.01 -0.88 -5.78
N SER A 291 8.73 -1.98 -5.55
CA SER A 291 8.69 -3.16 -6.41
C SER A 291 7.35 -3.91 -6.31
N LEU A 292 6.79 -4.04 -5.11
CA LEU A 292 5.47 -4.64 -4.89
C LEU A 292 4.35 -3.79 -5.53
N GLU A 293 4.43 -2.47 -5.43
CA GLU A 293 3.50 -1.54 -6.09
C GLU A 293 3.59 -1.66 -7.61
N PHE A 294 4.80 -1.83 -8.15
CA PHE A 294 4.96 -2.09 -9.58
C PHE A 294 4.31 -3.41 -9.99
N CYS A 295 4.43 -4.48 -9.19
CA CYS A 295 3.71 -5.73 -9.43
C CYS A 295 2.19 -5.55 -9.40
N ASN A 296 1.64 -4.74 -8.47
CA ASN A 296 0.23 -4.36 -8.49
C ASN A 296 -0.16 -3.71 -9.82
N ALA A 297 0.63 -2.74 -10.29
CA ALA A 297 0.37 -2.04 -11.54
C ALA A 297 0.46 -2.97 -12.76
N VAL A 298 1.42 -3.89 -12.78
CA VAL A 298 1.57 -4.91 -13.85
C VAL A 298 0.30 -5.77 -13.94
N VAL A 299 -0.14 -6.34 -12.81
CA VAL A 299 -1.34 -7.19 -12.80
C VAL A 299 -2.58 -6.39 -13.21
N GLN A 300 -2.70 -5.12 -12.83
CA GLN A 300 -3.82 -4.26 -13.17
C GLN A 300 -3.91 -3.96 -14.68
N VAL A 301 -2.77 -3.68 -15.33
CA VAL A 301 -2.75 -3.15 -16.71
C VAL A 301 -2.47 -4.19 -17.78
N ALA A 302 -1.88 -5.34 -17.45
CA ALA A 302 -1.44 -6.32 -18.43
C ALA A 302 -2.59 -7.14 -19.04
N HIS A 303 -2.29 -7.86 -20.12
CA HIS A 303 -3.18 -8.87 -20.70
C HIS A 303 -3.40 -10.04 -19.73
N PRO A 304 -4.57 -10.71 -19.72
CA PRO A 304 -4.87 -11.83 -18.80
C PRO A 304 -3.83 -12.95 -18.77
N LEU A 305 -3.20 -13.28 -19.90
CA LEU A 305 -2.10 -14.26 -19.96
C LEU A 305 -0.90 -13.83 -19.08
N VAL A 306 -0.49 -12.57 -19.20
CA VAL A 306 0.62 -12.02 -18.42
C VAL A 306 0.23 -11.89 -16.95
N GLN A 307 -1.03 -11.51 -16.66
CA GLN A 307 -1.55 -11.46 -15.29
C GLN A 307 -1.46 -12.83 -14.62
N ALA A 308 -2.00 -13.87 -15.25
CA ALA A 308 -2.00 -15.24 -14.72
C ALA A 308 -0.57 -15.72 -14.43
N GLN A 309 0.34 -15.52 -15.38
CA GLN A 309 1.73 -15.89 -15.22
C GLN A 309 2.43 -15.10 -14.09
N MET A 310 2.19 -13.79 -14.00
CA MET A 310 2.76 -12.96 -12.92
C MET A 310 2.30 -13.43 -11.54
N LEU A 311 1.00 -13.73 -11.39
CA LEU A 311 0.42 -14.24 -10.15
C LEU A 311 1.02 -15.60 -9.76
N GLU A 312 1.22 -16.50 -10.72
CA GLU A 312 1.88 -17.79 -10.51
C GLU A 312 3.32 -17.63 -10.04
N PHE A 313 4.11 -16.75 -10.69
CA PHE A 313 5.49 -16.49 -10.29
C PHE A 313 5.59 -15.80 -8.92
N VAL A 314 4.68 -14.91 -8.57
CA VAL A 314 4.63 -14.34 -7.20
C VAL A 314 4.36 -15.43 -6.17
N HIS A 315 3.43 -16.34 -6.45
CA HIS A 315 3.13 -17.45 -5.54
C HIS A 315 4.32 -18.41 -5.38
N HIS A 316 4.77 -19.00 -6.49
CA HIS A 316 5.78 -20.05 -6.47
C HIS A 316 7.23 -19.55 -6.42
N GLY A 317 7.49 -18.31 -6.83
CA GLY A 317 8.84 -17.71 -6.85
C GLY A 317 9.13 -16.79 -5.66
N PHE A 318 8.11 -16.30 -4.95
CA PHE A 318 8.30 -15.39 -3.83
C PHE A 318 7.62 -15.86 -2.53
N LEU A 319 6.30 -16.09 -2.54
CA LEU A 319 5.57 -16.38 -1.31
C LEU A 319 5.98 -17.72 -0.69
N VAL A 320 5.91 -18.80 -1.46
CA VAL A 320 6.22 -20.13 -0.96
C VAL A 320 7.70 -20.28 -0.59
N PRO A 321 8.69 -19.91 -1.42
CA PRO A 321 10.10 -20.17 -1.11
C PRO A 321 10.75 -19.14 -0.17
N VAL A 322 10.19 -17.93 -0.03
CA VAL A 322 10.82 -16.83 0.72
C VAL A 322 9.99 -16.42 1.94
N VAL A 323 8.72 -16.06 1.74
CA VAL A 323 7.86 -15.59 2.84
C VAL A 323 7.47 -16.76 3.76
N GLY A 324 7.17 -17.92 3.21
CA GLY A 324 6.85 -19.13 3.97
C GLY A 324 7.91 -19.47 5.03
N PRO A 325 9.18 -19.71 4.65
CA PRO A 325 10.26 -19.94 5.60
C PRO A 325 10.47 -18.80 6.58
N ALA A 326 10.32 -17.53 6.15
CA ALA A 326 10.49 -16.37 7.02
C ALA A 326 9.43 -16.33 8.12
N LEU A 327 8.21 -16.78 7.83
CA LEU A 327 7.13 -16.85 8.82
C LEU A 327 7.27 -18.02 9.80
N LEU A 328 8.16 -18.97 9.56
CA LEU A 328 8.28 -20.21 10.35
C LEU A 328 9.62 -20.32 11.07
N GLN A 329 10.30 -19.20 11.27
CA GLN A 329 11.54 -19.12 12.04
C GLN A 329 11.32 -19.51 13.50
N ASN A 330 12.39 -19.87 14.22
CA ASN A 330 12.34 -20.25 15.62
C ASN A 330 12.53 -19.05 16.58
N MET A 331 13.11 -17.98 16.10
CA MET A 331 13.41 -16.79 16.91
C MET A 331 12.20 -15.84 16.94
N VAL A 332 11.76 -15.48 18.16
CA VAL A 332 10.59 -14.62 18.34
C VAL A 332 10.73 -13.27 17.63
N ASP A 333 11.92 -12.65 17.69
CA ASP A 333 12.18 -11.36 17.07
C ASP A 333 12.06 -11.42 15.53
N GLU A 334 12.48 -12.54 14.93
CA GLU A 334 12.34 -12.78 13.49
C GLU A 334 10.89 -13.03 13.10
N LEU A 335 10.12 -13.73 13.97
CA LEU A 335 8.68 -13.91 13.78
C LEU A 335 7.91 -12.60 13.88
N VAL A 336 8.25 -11.73 14.83
CA VAL A 336 7.67 -10.38 14.96
C VAL A 336 7.91 -9.59 13.67
N THR A 337 9.15 -9.56 13.21
CA THR A 337 9.56 -8.80 12.02
C THR A 337 8.87 -9.32 10.75
N SER A 338 8.90 -10.63 10.51
CA SER A 338 8.27 -11.23 9.31
C SER A 338 6.74 -11.08 9.32
N THR A 339 6.11 -11.15 10.51
CA THR A 339 4.66 -10.93 10.64
C THR A 339 4.29 -9.47 10.36
N ALA A 340 5.10 -8.52 10.82
CA ALA A 340 4.88 -7.11 10.56
C ALA A 340 5.09 -6.75 9.07
N TYR A 341 6.09 -7.35 8.39
CA TYR A 341 6.23 -7.20 6.94
C TYR A 341 5.01 -7.74 6.20
N LEU A 342 4.53 -8.93 6.57
CA LEU A 342 3.36 -9.52 5.94
C LEU A 342 2.11 -8.64 6.12
N GLU A 343 1.91 -8.08 7.31
CA GLU A 343 0.83 -7.12 7.59
C GLU A 343 0.93 -5.89 6.67
N LEU A 344 2.13 -5.31 6.54
CA LEU A 344 2.38 -4.15 5.69
C LEU A 344 2.13 -4.48 4.21
N PHE A 345 2.50 -5.68 3.75
CA PHE A 345 2.26 -6.11 2.37
C PHE A 345 0.75 -6.19 2.08
N PHE A 346 -0.05 -6.75 2.98
CA PHE A 346 -1.52 -6.74 2.81
C PHE A 346 -2.10 -5.32 2.72
N ARG A 347 -1.58 -4.37 3.48
CA ARG A 347 -1.99 -2.96 3.40
C ARG A 347 -1.57 -2.29 2.09
N SER A 348 -0.49 -2.75 1.48
CA SER A 348 0.09 -2.17 0.27
C SER A 348 -0.48 -2.76 -1.03
N ILE A 349 -1.05 -3.98 -0.97
CA ILE A 349 -1.65 -4.62 -2.14
C ILE A 349 -3.01 -3.99 -2.41
N SER A 350 -3.18 -3.51 -3.64
CA SER A 350 -4.42 -2.86 -4.09
C SER A 350 -5.13 -3.62 -5.21
N GLU A 351 -4.43 -4.53 -5.88
CA GLU A 351 -4.96 -5.28 -7.00
C GLU A 351 -5.60 -6.60 -6.51
N PRO A 352 -6.89 -6.89 -6.84
CA PRO A 352 -7.61 -8.03 -6.30
C PRO A 352 -6.98 -9.40 -6.62
N GLY A 353 -6.43 -9.59 -7.82
CA GLY A 353 -5.79 -10.83 -8.22
C GLY A 353 -4.54 -11.13 -7.39
N LEU A 354 -3.70 -10.10 -7.16
CA LEU A 354 -2.52 -10.22 -6.31
C LEU A 354 -2.91 -10.46 -4.84
N LEU A 355 -3.93 -9.76 -4.36
CA LEU A 355 -4.48 -9.98 -3.02
C LEU A 355 -4.96 -11.43 -2.84
N LYS A 356 -5.66 -11.97 -3.85
CA LYS A 356 -6.13 -13.35 -3.86
C LYS A 356 -4.98 -14.36 -3.69
N VAL A 357 -3.85 -14.14 -4.37
CA VAL A 357 -2.67 -15.00 -4.27
C VAL A 357 -2.07 -14.97 -2.86
N PHE A 358 -1.94 -13.79 -2.24
CA PHE A 358 -1.47 -13.65 -0.85
C PHE A 358 -2.43 -14.29 0.15
N LEU A 359 -3.73 -14.14 -0.03
CA LEU A 359 -4.74 -14.78 0.82
C LEU A 359 -4.72 -16.30 0.67
N ARG A 360 -4.61 -16.83 -0.56
CA ARG A 360 -4.46 -18.26 -0.80
C ARG A 360 -3.25 -18.83 -0.09
N PHE A 361 -2.11 -18.15 -0.18
CA PHE A 361 -0.89 -18.54 0.53
C PHE A 361 -1.10 -18.68 2.04
N ILE A 362 -1.84 -17.77 2.67
CA ILE A 362 -2.08 -17.84 4.12
C ILE A 362 -3.10 -18.93 4.46
N VAL A 363 -4.23 -18.97 3.74
CA VAL A 363 -5.40 -19.76 4.11
C VAL A 363 -5.27 -21.24 3.71
N VAL A 364 -4.66 -21.50 2.54
CA VAL A 364 -4.66 -22.83 1.90
C VAL A 364 -3.31 -23.53 2.00
N ASP A 365 -2.21 -22.80 1.83
CA ASP A 365 -0.90 -23.42 1.68
C ASP A 365 -0.40 -24.00 3.01
N HIS A 366 0.34 -25.10 2.86
CA HIS A 366 0.95 -25.85 3.95
C HIS A 366 2.47 -25.69 3.88
N TYR A 367 3.08 -25.55 5.04
CA TYR A 367 4.53 -25.59 5.19
C TYR A 367 4.89 -26.50 6.36
N ASP A 368 5.80 -27.45 6.15
CA ASP A 368 6.15 -28.50 7.11
C ASP A 368 4.92 -29.28 7.63
N GLY A 369 3.91 -29.47 6.79
CA GLY A 369 2.71 -30.25 7.11
C GLY A 369 1.63 -29.45 7.87
N GLU A 370 1.87 -28.20 8.24
CA GLU A 370 0.89 -27.33 8.91
C GLU A 370 0.52 -26.14 8.01
N ARG A 371 -0.74 -25.69 8.09
CA ARG A 371 -1.18 -24.51 7.34
C ARG A 371 -0.60 -23.25 7.93
N VAL A 372 -0.28 -22.28 7.06
CA VAL A 372 0.27 -20.98 7.49
C VAL A 372 -0.68 -20.28 8.48
N ILE A 373 -2.00 -20.31 8.20
CA ILE A 373 -3.01 -19.66 9.07
C ILE A 373 -3.04 -20.27 10.48
N ASP A 374 -2.91 -21.60 10.61
CA ASP A 374 -2.94 -22.26 11.92
C ASP A 374 -1.71 -21.87 12.76
N LYS A 375 -0.55 -21.74 12.12
CA LYS A 375 0.66 -21.20 12.77
C LYS A 375 0.49 -19.76 13.23
N LEU A 376 -0.14 -18.90 12.40
CA LEU A 376 -0.44 -17.52 12.75
C LEU A 376 -1.41 -17.45 13.94
N ILE A 377 -2.47 -18.28 13.96
CA ILE A 377 -3.42 -18.36 15.08
C ILE A 377 -2.70 -18.75 16.38
N SER A 378 -1.81 -19.73 16.34
CA SER A 378 -1.07 -20.21 17.53
C SER A 378 -0.22 -19.10 18.19
N ARG A 379 0.24 -18.09 17.43
CA ARG A 379 1.02 -16.94 17.95
C ARG A 379 0.22 -16.01 18.86
N LEU A 380 -1.11 -16.07 18.82
CA LEU A 380 -1.96 -15.30 19.73
C LEU A 380 -1.72 -15.69 21.21
N SER A 381 -1.23 -16.91 21.48
CA SER A 381 -0.83 -17.35 22.82
C SER A 381 0.65 -17.08 23.14
N GLY A 382 1.39 -16.45 22.22
CA GLY A 382 2.83 -16.19 22.34
C GLY A 382 3.20 -15.01 23.23
N LYS A 383 4.47 -14.58 23.14
CA LYS A 383 4.97 -13.38 23.83
C LYS A 383 4.18 -12.14 23.39
N THR A 384 4.05 -11.16 24.28
CA THR A 384 3.23 -9.94 24.08
C THR A 384 3.47 -9.27 22.74
N GLN A 385 4.73 -9.03 22.36
CA GLN A 385 5.06 -8.36 21.10
C GLN A 385 4.63 -9.17 19.87
N LEU A 386 4.88 -10.50 19.88
CA LEU A 386 4.44 -11.37 18.79
C LEU A 386 2.91 -11.43 18.71
N CYS A 387 2.23 -11.48 19.85
CA CYS A 387 0.77 -11.45 19.93
C CYS A 387 0.23 -10.13 19.32
N MET A 388 0.82 -8.98 19.67
CA MET A 388 0.39 -7.65 19.19
C MET A 388 0.50 -7.52 17.66
N VAL A 389 1.64 -7.88 17.06
CA VAL A 389 1.80 -7.82 15.61
C VAL A 389 0.91 -8.83 14.88
N THR A 390 0.65 -9.98 15.51
CA THR A 390 -0.26 -10.99 14.96
C THR A 390 -1.72 -10.52 15.01
N ILE A 391 -2.15 -9.87 16.09
CA ILE A 391 -3.47 -9.22 16.18
C ILE A 391 -3.60 -8.13 15.11
N SER A 392 -2.55 -7.33 14.89
CA SER A 392 -2.53 -6.32 13.84
C SER A 392 -2.72 -6.94 12.45
N LEU A 393 -2.03 -8.05 12.16
CA LEU A 393 -2.21 -8.79 10.92
C LEU A 393 -3.65 -9.30 10.77
N PHE A 394 -4.23 -9.94 11.80
CA PHE A 394 -5.62 -10.39 11.75
C PHE A 394 -6.60 -9.23 11.62
N ASN A 395 -6.32 -8.10 12.26
CA ASN A 395 -7.13 -6.90 12.11
C ASN A 395 -7.14 -6.39 10.66
N THR A 396 -5.99 -6.46 9.97
CA THR A 396 -5.89 -6.14 8.54
C THR A 396 -6.64 -7.17 7.69
N LEU A 397 -6.46 -8.47 7.94
CA LEU A 397 -7.12 -9.54 7.19
C LEU A 397 -8.65 -9.49 7.31
N ILE A 398 -9.18 -9.31 8.53
CA ILE A 398 -10.63 -9.17 8.78
C ILE A 398 -11.17 -7.90 8.12
N GLY A 399 -10.38 -6.82 8.11
CA GLY A 399 -10.72 -5.57 7.44
C GLY A 399 -10.80 -5.64 5.91
N LEU A 400 -10.32 -6.73 5.30
CA LEU A 400 -10.51 -6.99 3.87
C LEU A 400 -11.93 -7.48 3.55
N HIS A 401 -12.72 -7.88 4.54
CA HIS A 401 -14.07 -8.43 4.41
C HIS A 401 -14.17 -9.63 3.45
N CYS A 402 -13.12 -10.44 3.41
CA CYS A 402 -13.05 -11.63 2.57
C CYS A 402 -13.83 -12.79 3.21
N GLU A 403 -14.81 -13.35 2.48
CA GLU A 403 -15.64 -14.45 2.97
C GLU A 403 -14.80 -15.69 3.35
N ASP A 404 -13.82 -16.06 2.51
CA ASP A 404 -12.97 -17.24 2.76
C ASP A 404 -12.11 -17.09 4.02
N VAL A 405 -11.59 -15.90 4.29
CA VAL A 405 -10.84 -15.61 5.52
C VAL A 405 -11.75 -15.74 6.74
N MET A 406 -12.95 -15.17 6.69
CA MET A 406 -13.92 -15.24 7.79
C MET A 406 -14.48 -16.66 7.95
N LEU A 407 -14.63 -17.42 6.85
CA LEU A 407 -15.01 -18.82 6.91
C LEU A 407 -13.94 -19.61 7.66
N GLU A 408 -12.67 -19.46 7.29
CA GLU A 408 -11.57 -20.22 7.91
C GLU A 408 -11.32 -19.86 9.37
N LEU A 409 -11.40 -18.59 9.72
CA LEU A 409 -11.15 -18.13 11.08
C LEU A 409 -12.33 -18.41 12.04
N VAL A 410 -13.57 -18.25 11.54
CA VAL A 410 -14.76 -18.14 12.38
C VAL A 410 -15.88 -19.11 11.96
N PHE A 411 -16.40 -18.95 10.74
CA PHE A 411 -17.70 -19.55 10.42
C PHE A 411 -17.69 -21.06 10.24
N LYS A 412 -16.59 -21.66 9.81
CA LYS A 412 -16.51 -23.13 9.68
C LYS A 412 -16.75 -23.87 11.01
N TYR A 413 -16.45 -23.22 12.13
CA TYR A 413 -16.70 -23.75 13.48
C TYR A 413 -18.11 -23.46 13.98
N LEU A 414 -18.67 -22.29 13.59
CA LEU A 414 -19.99 -21.86 14.07
C LEU A 414 -21.15 -22.41 13.26
N THR A 415 -20.96 -22.75 11.98
CA THR A 415 -22.04 -23.23 11.07
C THR A 415 -22.75 -24.47 11.56
N CYS A 416 -22.04 -25.38 12.25
CA CYS A 416 -22.66 -26.58 12.84
C CYS A 416 -23.55 -26.28 14.05
N CYS A 417 -23.54 -25.05 14.56
CA CYS A 417 -24.29 -24.61 15.75
C CYS A 417 -24.10 -25.51 16.98
N THR A 418 -22.96 -26.20 17.09
CA THR A 418 -22.64 -27.10 18.23
C THR A 418 -22.31 -26.31 19.49
N HIS A 419 -21.88 -25.07 19.37
CA HIS A 419 -21.55 -24.17 20.47
C HIS A 419 -22.80 -23.74 21.30
N VAL A 420 -23.99 -23.78 20.71
CA VAL A 420 -25.25 -23.39 21.35
C VAL A 420 -26.08 -24.63 21.71
N MET A 421 -26.77 -24.59 22.85
CA MET A 421 -27.71 -25.64 23.24
C MET A 421 -28.83 -25.83 22.20
N LEU A 422 -29.21 -27.08 21.91
CA LEU A 422 -30.18 -27.42 20.87
C LEU A 422 -31.48 -26.61 20.97
N SER A 423 -32.01 -26.41 22.21
CA SER A 423 -33.23 -25.64 22.48
C SER A 423 -33.08 -24.15 22.15
N GLN A 424 -31.89 -23.63 22.02
CA GLN A 424 -31.58 -22.21 21.80
C GLN A 424 -31.28 -21.85 20.34
N ARG A 425 -31.08 -22.85 19.45
CA ARG A 425 -30.64 -22.59 18.06
C ARG A 425 -31.57 -21.67 17.29
N LYS A 426 -32.92 -21.79 17.51
CA LYS A 426 -33.91 -20.93 16.86
C LYS A 426 -33.77 -19.44 17.25
N ARG A 427 -33.14 -19.16 18.39
CA ARG A 427 -32.94 -17.81 18.92
C ARG A 427 -31.71 -17.09 18.39
N ILE A 428 -30.93 -17.75 17.56
CA ILE A 428 -29.71 -17.16 16.92
C ILE A 428 -30.10 -15.94 16.07
N LYS A 429 -31.29 -15.99 15.42
CA LYS A 429 -31.80 -14.90 14.57
C LYS A 429 -32.65 -13.86 15.35
N ASP A 430 -32.76 -13.97 16.66
CA ASP A 430 -33.57 -13.05 17.46
C ASP A 430 -32.84 -11.71 17.60
N MET A 431 -33.28 -10.69 16.85
CA MET A 431 -32.67 -9.36 16.86
C MET A 431 -33.13 -8.50 18.04
N ASP A 432 -34.33 -8.77 18.59
CA ASP A 432 -34.93 -8.00 19.69
C ASP A 432 -34.09 -8.06 20.99
N VAL A 433 -33.20 -9.02 21.08
CA VAL A 433 -32.36 -9.24 22.25
C VAL A 433 -31.26 -8.20 22.37
N TYR A 434 -30.77 -7.62 21.23
CA TYR A 434 -29.59 -6.79 21.24
C TYR A 434 -29.75 -5.46 21.98
N CYS A 435 -30.94 -4.84 21.97
CA CYS A 435 -31.23 -3.67 22.82
C CYS A 435 -31.00 -3.98 24.30
N ARG A 436 -31.52 -5.14 24.78
CA ARG A 436 -31.31 -5.59 26.17
C ARG A 436 -29.86 -6.00 26.43
N SER A 437 -29.17 -6.49 25.43
CA SER A 437 -27.73 -6.78 25.51
C SER A 437 -26.90 -5.52 25.71
N ALA A 438 -27.27 -4.42 25.06
CA ALA A 438 -26.63 -3.10 25.27
C ALA A 438 -26.81 -2.63 26.73
N GLU A 439 -28.00 -2.73 27.28
CA GLU A 439 -28.23 -2.40 28.71
C GLU A 439 -27.41 -3.28 29.66
N ARG A 440 -27.30 -4.57 29.34
CA ARG A 440 -26.49 -5.52 30.13
C ARG A 440 -24.97 -5.18 30.04
N LEU A 441 -24.46 -4.81 28.87
CA LEU A 441 -23.09 -4.39 28.72
C LEU A 441 -22.80 -3.14 29.54
N LEU A 442 -23.64 -2.12 29.49
CA LEU A 442 -23.51 -0.91 30.30
C LEU A 442 -23.59 -1.19 31.81
N ALA A 443 -24.36 -2.20 32.23
CA ALA A 443 -24.46 -2.61 33.63
C ALA A 443 -23.18 -3.32 34.14
N LEU A 444 -22.26 -3.75 33.25
CA LEU A 444 -20.98 -4.31 33.61
C LEU A 444 -19.91 -3.25 33.92
N SER A 445 -20.23 -1.96 33.86
CA SER A 445 -19.31 -0.88 34.23
C SER A 445 -18.72 -1.09 35.62
N VAL A 446 -17.45 -0.70 35.79
CA VAL A 446 -16.71 -0.89 37.02
C VAL A 446 -17.31 -0.07 38.16
N ALA A 447 -17.59 -0.72 39.30
CA ALA A 447 -18.16 -0.05 40.46
C ALA A 447 -17.11 0.83 41.18
N VAL A 448 -17.24 2.13 41.07
CA VAL A 448 -16.42 3.06 41.85
C VAL A 448 -17.00 3.17 43.26
N PRO A 449 -16.27 2.81 44.32
CA PRO A 449 -16.78 2.95 45.68
C PRO A 449 -17.02 4.43 46.01
N ARG A 450 -18.25 4.86 46.05
CA ARG A 450 -18.62 6.20 46.50
C ARG A 450 -18.29 6.31 48.01
N ARG A 451 -17.31 7.09 48.37
CA ARG A 451 -17.01 7.42 49.74
C ARG A 451 -18.25 8.05 50.36
N ARG A 452 -18.92 7.32 51.29
CA ARG A 452 -19.98 7.90 52.15
C ARG A 452 -19.37 9.11 52.84
N LYS A 453 -19.81 10.32 52.48
CA LYS A 453 -19.56 11.52 53.27
C LYS A 453 -20.27 11.28 54.61
N THR A 454 -19.51 10.91 55.62
CA THR A 454 -19.97 11.01 57.02
C THR A 454 -20.24 12.48 57.25
N ASN A 455 -21.51 12.79 57.47
CA ASN A 455 -21.97 14.10 57.94
C ASN A 455 -21.40 14.35 59.30
N SER A 456 -20.23 15.01 59.38
CA SER A 456 -19.82 15.70 60.60
C SER A 456 -20.05 17.20 60.33
N SER A 457 -21.16 17.68 60.91
CA SER A 457 -21.48 19.08 61.05
C SER A 457 -20.39 19.79 61.87
N SER A 458 -19.65 20.67 61.23
CA SER A 458 -19.05 21.84 61.90
C SER A 458 -18.73 22.92 60.86
N SER A 459 -19.42 24.01 61.06
CA SER A 459 -19.27 25.30 60.40
C SER A 459 -17.87 25.87 60.55
N SER A 460 -17.25 26.34 59.45
CA SER A 460 -16.67 27.68 59.40
C SER A 460 -15.92 27.91 58.09
N ALA A 461 -16.12 29.06 57.55
CA ALA A 461 -15.63 29.81 56.47
C ALA A 461 -14.18 29.52 55.99
N GLY A 462 -14.03 29.48 54.67
CA GLY A 462 -12.74 29.46 53.95
C GLY A 462 -12.91 29.16 52.49
N SER A 463 -13.59 30.02 51.75
CA SER A 463 -13.68 30.00 50.28
C SER A 463 -12.30 30.33 49.71
N LEU A 464 -11.73 29.46 48.85
CA LEU A 464 -10.86 29.80 47.71
C LEU A 464 -10.10 28.58 47.15
N SER A 465 -10.73 27.39 47.06
CA SER A 465 -10.08 26.26 46.32
C SER A 465 -11.03 25.30 45.59
N SER A 466 -12.29 25.67 45.41
CA SER A 466 -13.29 24.77 44.84
C SER A 466 -13.57 24.98 43.35
N GLN A 467 -12.92 25.92 42.67
CA GLN A 467 -13.16 26.15 41.22
C GLN A 467 -12.32 25.26 40.31
N SER A 468 -11.15 24.78 40.74
CA SER A 468 -10.33 23.89 39.91
C SER A 468 -10.84 22.45 39.89
N SER A 469 -11.51 22.00 40.97
CA SER A 469 -12.04 20.62 41.04
C SER A 469 -13.33 20.39 40.26
N GLN A 470 -14.11 21.44 39.94
CA GLN A 470 -15.33 21.32 39.17
C GLN A 470 -15.05 21.33 37.63
N SER A 471 -14.00 21.99 37.21
CA SER A 471 -13.56 21.99 35.82
C SER A 471 -13.00 20.64 35.38
N LEU A 472 -12.36 19.88 36.29
CA LEU A 472 -11.80 18.55 36.03
C LEU A 472 -12.84 17.43 35.96
N ARG A 473 -14.05 17.64 36.48
CA ARG A 473 -15.14 16.64 36.44
C ARG A 473 -15.79 16.49 35.05
N HIS A 474 -15.50 17.38 34.13
CA HIS A 474 -16.02 17.37 32.75
C HIS A 474 -15.01 16.91 31.69
N VAL A 475 -13.82 16.45 32.07
CA VAL A 475 -12.94 15.73 31.13
C VAL A 475 -13.48 14.32 30.98
N SER A 476 -14.48 14.18 30.15
CA SER A 476 -14.97 12.90 29.67
C SER A 476 -14.02 12.44 28.57
N LEU A 477 -13.53 11.22 28.63
CA LEU A 477 -12.95 10.51 27.47
C LEU A 477 -13.98 10.44 26.31
N HIS A 478 -15.24 10.72 26.66
CA HIS A 478 -16.35 10.73 25.72
C HIS A 478 -16.97 12.12 25.66
N GLY A 479 -16.95 12.67 24.50
CA GLY A 479 -18.14 13.30 24.02
C GLY A 479 -19.25 12.22 24.01
N ASP A 480 -20.39 12.58 24.47
CA ASP A 480 -21.67 11.89 24.44
C ASP A 480 -21.69 10.45 23.85
N PHE A 481 -22.35 9.46 24.50
CA PHE A 481 -22.59 8.08 24.02
C PHE A 481 -23.10 8.07 22.56
N GLY A 482 -23.73 9.17 22.10
CA GLY A 482 -24.06 9.43 20.70
C GLY A 482 -22.89 9.31 19.73
N ALA A 483 -21.66 9.60 20.13
CA ALA A 483 -20.50 9.45 19.27
C ALA A 483 -20.18 7.97 18.99
N TYR A 484 -20.35 7.10 19.98
CA TYR A 484 -20.21 5.66 19.79
C TYR A 484 -21.30 5.10 18.87
N LEU A 485 -22.55 5.56 18.99
CA LEU A 485 -23.64 5.14 18.12
C LEU A 485 -23.36 5.53 16.66
N VAL A 486 -22.91 6.76 16.42
CA VAL A 486 -22.55 7.21 15.06
C VAL A 486 -21.44 6.33 14.47
N THR A 487 -20.47 5.96 15.28
CA THR A 487 -19.34 5.09 14.83
C THR A 487 -19.82 3.67 14.59
N ALA A 488 -20.60 3.11 15.52
CA ALA A 488 -21.16 1.78 15.39
C ALA A 488 -22.00 1.66 14.11
N ARG A 489 -22.90 2.61 13.87
CA ARG A 489 -23.70 2.69 12.64
C ARG A 489 -22.84 2.75 11.39
N ALA A 490 -21.82 3.62 11.36
CA ALA A 490 -20.93 3.74 10.22
C ALA A 490 -20.13 2.46 9.99
N SER A 491 -19.66 1.79 11.06
CA SER A 491 -18.90 0.55 10.98
C SER A 491 -19.75 -0.62 10.49
N ILE A 492 -20.95 -0.78 11.03
CA ILE A 492 -21.93 -1.82 10.64
C ILE A 492 -22.32 -1.62 9.17
N ALA A 493 -22.72 -0.40 8.78
CA ALA A 493 -23.10 -0.10 7.41
C ALA A 493 -21.95 -0.36 6.40
N ALA A 494 -20.71 0.03 6.74
CA ALA A 494 -19.56 -0.24 5.90
C ALA A 494 -19.27 -1.74 5.76
N THR A 495 -19.38 -2.49 6.87
CA THR A 495 -19.17 -3.95 6.88
C THR A 495 -20.29 -4.66 6.13
N TRP A 496 -21.54 -4.26 6.31
CA TRP A 496 -22.68 -4.81 5.59
C TRP A 496 -22.55 -4.63 4.08
N LEU A 497 -22.18 -3.43 3.64
CA LEU A 497 -21.94 -3.14 2.22
C LEU A 497 -20.78 -3.98 1.66
N ALA A 498 -19.69 -4.10 2.40
CA ALA A 498 -18.52 -4.87 1.97
C ALA A 498 -18.80 -6.39 1.91
N CYS A 499 -19.67 -6.90 2.80
CA CYS A 499 -20.09 -8.31 2.81
C CYS A 499 -21.24 -8.61 1.84
N GLY A 500 -21.74 -7.62 1.10
CA GLY A 500 -22.87 -7.79 0.17
C GLY A 500 -22.64 -8.80 -0.96
N ALA A 501 -21.38 -9.09 -1.28
CA ALA A 501 -20.98 -10.10 -2.26
C ALA A 501 -20.80 -11.52 -1.68
N TRP A 502 -20.99 -11.71 -0.37
CA TRP A 502 -20.86 -13.01 0.25
C TRP A 502 -21.95 -13.99 -0.20
N THR A 503 -21.56 -15.24 -0.36
CA THR A 503 -22.44 -16.29 -0.90
C THR A 503 -23.39 -16.87 0.14
N HIS A 504 -23.09 -16.73 1.45
CA HIS A 504 -23.83 -17.35 2.56
C HIS A 504 -24.19 -16.33 3.63
N ALA A 505 -25.37 -16.51 4.21
CA ALA A 505 -25.88 -15.62 5.27
C ALA A 505 -25.31 -15.93 6.67
N TYR A 506 -24.74 -17.12 6.88
CA TYR A 506 -24.22 -17.59 8.18
C TYR A 506 -25.22 -17.40 9.33
N ASP A 507 -26.47 -17.82 9.08
CA ASP A 507 -27.62 -17.65 9.98
C ASP A 507 -27.95 -18.89 10.84
N GLY A 508 -27.19 -19.97 10.64
CA GLY A 508 -27.41 -21.25 11.35
C GLY A 508 -28.50 -22.16 10.76
N GLU A 509 -29.21 -21.70 9.71
CA GLU A 509 -30.23 -22.50 9.01
C GLU A 509 -29.81 -22.86 7.59
N SER A 510 -29.07 -21.99 6.92
CA SER A 510 -28.52 -22.27 5.61
C SER A 510 -27.52 -23.42 5.70
N PRO A 511 -27.48 -24.36 4.72
CA PRO A 511 -26.48 -25.39 4.73
C PRO A 511 -25.09 -24.74 4.78
N PRO A 512 -24.14 -25.30 5.55
CA PRO A 512 -22.77 -24.78 5.57
C PRO A 512 -22.23 -24.76 4.13
N PRO A 513 -21.45 -23.75 3.74
CA PRO A 513 -20.79 -23.76 2.45
C PRO A 513 -20.04 -25.08 2.35
N ARG A 514 -20.38 -25.88 1.38
CA ARG A 514 -19.56 -27.05 1.05
C ARG A 514 -18.20 -26.45 0.78
N THR A 515 -17.24 -26.77 1.63
CA THR A 515 -15.86 -26.30 1.55
C THR A 515 -15.52 -26.07 0.10
N ALA A 516 -15.06 -24.85 -0.26
CA ALA A 516 -14.83 -24.35 -1.60
C ALA A 516 -13.83 -25.17 -2.47
N LEU A 517 -13.70 -26.44 -2.18
CA LEU A 517 -12.93 -27.48 -2.87
C LEU A 517 -13.78 -28.32 -3.84
N VAL A 518 -15.08 -28.04 -4.00
CA VAL A 518 -15.91 -28.71 -5.01
C VAL A 518 -16.09 -27.74 -6.18
N LEU A 519 -15.36 -28.06 -7.25
CA LEU A 519 -15.41 -27.46 -8.57
C LEU A 519 -16.85 -27.15 -9.05
N PRO A 520 -17.09 -25.96 -9.63
CA PRO A 520 -18.29 -25.74 -10.43
C PRO A 520 -18.20 -26.63 -11.68
N THR A 521 -19.16 -27.52 -11.86
CA THR A 521 -19.40 -28.15 -13.15
C THR A 521 -19.59 -27.09 -14.24
N ASP A 522 -19.11 -27.36 -15.45
CA ASP A 522 -19.04 -26.49 -16.63
C ASP A 522 -20.32 -25.72 -17.06
N SER A 523 -21.44 -25.98 -16.40
CA SER A 523 -22.71 -25.28 -16.66
C SER A 523 -22.76 -23.83 -16.16
N ASN A 524 -21.88 -23.39 -15.28
CA ASN A 524 -21.89 -22.02 -14.72
C ASN A 524 -20.92 -21.06 -15.42
N ARG A 525 -20.06 -21.53 -16.32
CA ARG A 525 -19.15 -20.66 -17.11
C ARG A 525 -19.89 -19.69 -18.02
N ASN A 526 -21.04 -20.08 -18.54
CA ASN A 526 -21.82 -19.25 -19.47
C ASN A 526 -22.69 -18.18 -18.80
N LEU A 527 -22.93 -18.28 -17.49
CA LEU A 527 -23.65 -17.25 -16.71
C LEU A 527 -22.70 -16.17 -16.14
N ALA A 528 -21.47 -16.55 -15.81
CA ALA A 528 -20.45 -15.60 -15.33
C ALA A 528 -19.93 -14.67 -16.43
N GLN A 529 -19.87 -15.13 -17.70
CA GLN A 529 -19.48 -14.27 -18.82
C GLN A 529 -20.55 -13.25 -19.22
N LYS A 530 -21.84 -13.53 -18.99
CA LYS A 530 -22.93 -12.56 -19.25
C LYS A 530 -23.07 -11.49 -18.16
N ALA A 531 -22.63 -11.78 -16.93
CA ALA A 531 -22.67 -10.82 -15.83
C ALA A 531 -21.51 -9.80 -15.87
N THR A 532 -20.43 -10.08 -16.62
CA THR A 532 -19.26 -9.19 -16.73
C THR A 532 -19.43 -8.07 -17.74
N GLU A 533 -20.41 -8.15 -18.66
CA GLU A 533 -20.66 -7.09 -19.64
C GLU A 533 -21.63 -5.99 -19.17
N GLU A 534 -22.41 -6.20 -18.13
CA GLU A 534 -23.39 -5.21 -17.63
C GLU A 534 -22.95 -4.44 -16.37
N SER A 535 -21.78 -4.71 -15.77
CA SER A 535 -21.35 -4.09 -14.52
C SER A 535 -20.08 -3.26 -14.62
N LEU A 536 -19.97 -2.38 -15.61
CA LEU A 536 -18.88 -1.38 -15.70
C LEU A 536 -19.21 -0.04 -15.01
N ALA A 537 -20.14 0.00 -14.08
CA ALA A 537 -20.60 1.25 -13.45
C ALA A 537 -20.68 1.25 -11.92
N SER A 538 -19.92 0.42 -11.22
CA SER A 538 -19.75 0.68 -9.77
C SER A 538 -18.41 0.14 -9.29
N VAL A 539 -17.54 1.05 -8.88
CA VAL A 539 -16.29 0.73 -8.17
C VAL A 539 -16.67 0.25 -6.77
N SER A 540 -16.98 -1.04 -6.66
CA SER A 540 -17.04 -1.75 -5.39
C SER A 540 -15.85 -2.67 -5.34
N SER A 541 -15.03 -2.58 -4.32
CA SER A 541 -13.93 -3.51 -4.07
C SER A 541 -14.50 -4.87 -3.65
N GLY A 542 -15.09 -5.58 -4.61
CA GLY A 542 -15.63 -6.92 -4.42
C GLY A 542 -14.50 -7.94 -4.54
N TYR A 543 -14.14 -8.56 -3.44
CA TYR A 543 -13.32 -9.75 -3.43
C TYR A 543 -14.18 -10.95 -3.88
N HIS A 544 -13.70 -11.70 -4.88
CA HIS A 544 -14.31 -12.98 -5.28
C HIS A 544 -13.57 -14.14 -4.63
N SER A 545 -14.34 -15.16 -4.20
CA SER A 545 -13.85 -16.36 -3.50
C SER A 545 -12.59 -17.00 -4.11
N LEU A 546 -11.73 -17.55 -3.24
CA LEU A 546 -10.51 -18.30 -3.59
C LEU A 546 -10.85 -19.70 -4.13
N GLN A 547 -11.33 -19.83 -5.36
CA GLN A 547 -11.50 -21.14 -5.97
C GLN A 547 -10.18 -21.61 -6.61
N PRO A 548 -9.73 -22.83 -6.37
CA PRO A 548 -8.55 -23.38 -7.03
C PRO A 548 -8.84 -23.75 -8.48
N ASP A 549 -8.02 -23.26 -9.40
CA ASP A 549 -8.01 -23.72 -10.78
C ASP A 549 -7.50 -25.17 -10.82
N SER A 550 -8.34 -26.08 -11.27
CA SER A 550 -7.97 -27.48 -11.43
C SER A 550 -7.33 -27.71 -12.79
N GLU A 551 -6.05 -28.05 -12.80
CA GLU A 551 -5.44 -28.71 -13.94
C GLU A 551 -5.86 -30.18 -14.00
N VAL A 552 -6.40 -30.56 -15.14
CA VAL A 552 -6.70 -31.93 -15.54
C VAL A 552 -5.38 -32.65 -15.83
N ARG A 553 -5.06 -33.68 -15.10
CA ARG A 553 -4.21 -34.80 -15.56
C ARG A 553 -4.92 -36.10 -15.32
N GLU A 554 -5.16 -36.78 -16.44
CA GLU A 554 -5.68 -38.16 -16.51
C GLU A 554 -4.66 -39.19 -16.03
N ASP A 555 -5.23 -40.28 -15.55
CA ASP A 555 -4.72 -41.63 -15.41
C ASP A 555 -3.79 -42.01 -14.24
N SER A 556 -4.40 -42.61 -13.22
CA SER A 556 -4.16 -44.02 -12.84
C SER A 556 -4.94 -44.42 -11.58
N PRO A 557 -5.28 -45.70 -11.34
CA PRO A 557 -6.42 -46.11 -10.55
C PRO A 557 -6.11 -46.50 -9.09
N LEU A 558 -7.13 -46.26 -8.26
CA LEU A 558 -7.44 -47.00 -7.03
C LEU A 558 -6.39 -47.16 -5.92
N VAL A 559 -6.42 -46.26 -4.98
CA VAL A 559 -6.35 -46.62 -3.56
C VAL A 559 -7.44 -45.87 -2.82
N THR A 560 -8.44 -46.60 -2.38
CA THR A 560 -9.49 -46.13 -1.49
C THR A 560 -8.91 -45.78 -0.13
N ASN A 561 -8.64 -44.48 0.11
CA ASN A 561 -8.58 -43.97 1.47
C ASN A 561 -9.85 -43.16 1.72
N ARG A 562 -10.74 -43.79 2.47
CA ARG A 562 -11.88 -43.16 3.13
C ARG A 562 -11.35 -41.93 3.89
N SER A 563 -11.53 -40.74 3.34
CA SER A 563 -11.46 -39.54 4.14
C SER A 563 -12.55 -39.64 5.20
N SER A 564 -12.13 -39.78 6.43
CA SER A 564 -12.98 -39.78 7.62
C SER A 564 -13.88 -38.57 7.58
N ALA A 565 -15.18 -38.78 7.44
CA ALA A 565 -16.18 -37.82 7.85
C ALA A 565 -15.80 -37.29 9.24
N PRO A 566 -15.97 -36.00 9.55
CA PRO A 566 -15.66 -35.49 10.87
C PRO A 566 -16.42 -36.35 11.90
N SER A 567 -15.70 -37.02 12.76
CA SER A 567 -16.27 -37.86 13.81
C SER A 567 -17.13 -36.97 14.72
N PHE A 568 -18.40 -37.29 14.85
CA PHE A 568 -19.40 -36.55 15.62
C PHE A 568 -19.17 -36.55 17.16
N HIS A 569 -17.94 -36.75 17.62
CA HIS A 569 -17.56 -36.76 19.03
C HIS A 569 -16.52 -35.68 19.41
N SER A 570 -16.33 -34.65 18.61
CA SER A 570 -15.52 -33.51 19.07
C SER A 570 -16.35 -32.68 20.08
N THR A 571 -15.73 -32.32 21.20
CA THR A 571 -16.30 -31.37 22.18
C THR A 571 -16.71 -30.11 21.43
N PRO A 572 -17.90 -29.53 21.74
CA PRO A 572 -18.36 -28.31 21.13
C PRO A 572 -17.29 -27.20 21.23
N ASP A 573 -16.96 -26.60 20.11
CA ASP A 573 -15.86 -25.67 19.96
C ASP A 573 -16.30 -24.46 19.13
N ILE A 574 -15.71 -23.28 19.38
CA ILE A 574 -15.89 -22.04 18.63
C ILE A 574 -14.72 -21.74 17.69
N GLY A 575 -13.79 -22.67 17.59
CA GLY A 575 -12.56 -22.55 16.82
C GLY A 575 -11.39 -21.91 17.57
N PRO A 576 -10.16 -22.27 17.19
CA PRO A 576 -8.96 -21.85 17.91
C PRO A 576 -8.75 -20.34 17.89
N PHE A 577 -9.16 -19.66 16.83
CA PHE A 577 -9.01 -18.22 16.72
C PHE A 577 -9.84 -17.47 17.77
N LEU A 578 -11.15 -17.72 17.83
CA LEU A 578 -12.04 -17.05 18.80
C LEU A 578 -11.73 -17.48 20.23
N ASP A 579 -11.42 -18.76 20.46
CA ASP A 579 -11.06 -19.27 21.80
C ASP A 579 -9.81 -18.57 22.33
N LEU A 580 -8.76 -18.42 21.52
CA LEU A 580 -7.55 -17.72 21.93
C LEU A 580 -7.78 -16.22 22.16
N LEU A 581 -8.60 -15.56 21.36
CA LEU A 581 -8.95 -14.15 21.59
C LEU A 581 -9.67 -13.98 22.95
N LEU A 582 -10.65 -14.85 23.26
CA LEU A 582 -11.38 -14.79 24.52
C LEU A 582 -10.47 -15.12 25.72
N ARG A 583 -9.53 -16.06 25.59
CA ARG A 583 -8.52 -16.36 26.61
C ARG A 583 -7.57 -15.17 26.84
N GLN A 584 -7.12 -14.52 25.77
CA GLN A 584 -6.31 -13.30 25.91
C GLN A 584 -7.09 -12.18 26.60
N LEU A 585 -8.39 -12.05 26.31
CA LEU A 585 -9.26 -11.11 26.99
C LEU A 585 -9.41 -11.42 28.49
N GLU A 586 -9.50 -12.69 28.89
CA GLU A 586 -9.50 -13.08 30.30
C GLU A 586 -8.24 -12.61 31.04
N ASN A 587 -7.11 -12.51 30.34
CA ASN A 587 -5.85 -12.03 30.89
C ASN A 587 -5.69 -10.50 30.84
N MET A 588 -6.76 -9.75 30.55
CA MET A 588 -6.73 -8.29 30.37
C MET A 588 -6.02 -7.54 31.50
N MET A 589 -6.14 -7.96 32.76
CA MET A 589 -5.51 -7.33 33.90
C MET A 589 -3.98 -7.50 33.94
N THR A 590 -3.45 -8.55 33.32
CA THR A 590 -2.02 -8.87 33.27
C THR A 590 -1.38 -8.49 31.94
N ASN A 591 -2.17 -8.32 30.90
CA ASN A 591 -1.73 -7.84 29.59
C ASN A 591 -1.27 -6.38 29.69
N SER A 592 -0.39 -5.97 28.79
CA SER A 592 -0.11 -4.53 28.60
C SER A 592 -1.37 -3.80 28.07
N VAL A 593 -1.49 -2.52 28.39
CA VAL A 593 -2.59 -1.69 27.89
C VAL A 593 -2.63 -1.67 26.34
N TYR A 594 -1.47 -1.75 25.69
CA TYR A 594 -1.36 -1.75 24.24
C TYR A 594 -1.90 -3.03 23.60
N LEU A 595 -1.59 -4.19 24.20
CA LEU A 595 -2.17 -5.46 23.78
C LEU A 595 -3.69 -5.45 23.94
N ASN A 596 -4.18 -4.91 25.06
CA ASN A 596 -5.62 -4.80 25.30
C ASN A 596 -6.31 -3.87 24.31
N LEU A 597 -5.69 -2.76 23.91
CA LEU A 597 -6.23 -1.86 22.86
C LEU A 597 -6.36 -2.58 21.51
N GLN A 598 -5.34 -3.36 21.11
CA GLN A 598 -5.40 -4.12 19.87
C GLN A 598 -6.47 -5.23 19.94
N LEU A 599 -6.54 -5.94 21.07
CA LEU A 599 -7.48 -7.04 21.27
C LEU A 599 -8.94 -6.56 21.29
N THR A 600 -9.24 -5.49 22.06
CA THR A 600 -10.60 -4.91 22.10
C THR A 600 -11.00 -4.35 20.74
N GLY A 601 -10.10 -3.68 20.03
CA GLY A 601 -10.36 -3.18 18.68
C GLY A 601 -10.66 -4.30 17.67
N LEU A 602 -9.95 -5.43 17.75
CA LEU A 602 -10.23 -6.60 16.89
C LEU A 602 -11.60 -7.22 17.18
N ILE A 603 -11.95 -7.38 18.46
CA ILE A 603 -13.27 -7.94 18.87
C ILE A 603 -14.40 -6.97 18.48
N SER A 604 -14.24 -5.66 18.65
CA SER A 604 -15.21 -4.65 18.18
C SER A 604 -15.41 -4.72 16.68
N ARG A 605 -14.32 -4.94 15.90
CA ARG A 605 -14.41 -5.13 14.45
C ARG A 605 -15.20 -6.37 14.10
N LEU A 606 -14.98 -7.50 14.79
CA LEU A 606 -15.76 -8.72 14.61
C LEU A 606 -17.25 -8.49 14.99
N ALA A 607 -17.52 -7.71 16.03
CA ALA A 607 -18.88 -7.38 16.45
C ALA A 607 -19.63 -6.44 15.49
N ALA A 608 -18.95 -5.82 14.53
CA ALA A 608 -19.58 -4.99 13.49
C ALA A 608 -20.12 -5.82 12.30
N PHE A 609 -19.79 -7.11 12.21
CA PHE A 609 -20.34 -8.00 11.19
C PHE A 609 -21.78 -8.38 11.50
N SER A 610 -22.68 -8.28 10.51
CA SER A 610 -24.13 -8.50 10.69
C SER A 610 -24.56 -9.97 10.59
N GLN A 611 -23.61 -10.94 10.50
CA GLN A 611 -23.94 -12.36 10.39
C GLN A 611 -24.44 -12.93 11.71
N PRO A 612 -25.65 -13.53 11.74
CA PRO A 612 -26.31 -13.94 12.98
C PRO A 612 -25.51 -14.91 13.87
N LEU A 613 -24.75 -15.83 13.27
CA LEU A 613 -23.91 -16.77 14.04
C LEU A 613 -22.84 -16.05 14.86
N LEU A 614 -22.18 -15.05 14.27
CA LEU A 614 -21.11 -14.30 14.95
C LEU A 614 -21.69 -13.33 15.99
N LEU A 615 -22.77 -12.61 15.62
CA LEU A 615 -23.48 -11.73 16.54
C LEU A 615 -24.02 -12.46 17.75
N SER A 616 -24.57 -13.67 17.54
CA SER A 616 -25.12 -14.48 18.63
C SER A 616 -24.06 -14.88 19.67
N LEU A 617 -22.82 -15.13 19.23
CA LEU A 617 -21.71 -15.46 20.10
C LEU A 617 -21.19 -14.23 20.87
N LEU A 618 -21.08 -13.09 20.19
CA LEU A 618 -20.45 -11.89 20.76
C LEU A 618 -21.44 -11.00 21.52
N LEU A 619 -22.64 -10.76 20.96
CA LEU A 619 -23.53 -9.73 21.47
C LEU A 619 -24.84 -10.26 22.06
N ASN A 620 -25.18 -11.55 21.96
CA ASN A 620 -26.41 -12.08 22.53
C ASN A 620 -26.21 -12.61 23.96
N HIS A 621 -26.67 -11.84 24.95
CA HIS A 621 -26.55 -12.21 26.36
C HIS A 621 -27.52 -13.32 26.82
N SER A 622 -28.59 -13.62 26.04
CA SER A 622 -29.64 -14.51 26.42
C SER A 622 -29.46 -15.97 25.98
N LEU A 623 -28.49 -16.23 25.11
CA LEU A 623 -28.21 -17.57 24.64
C LEU A 623 -27.48 -18.41 25.70
N VAL A 624 -27.89 -19.68 25.80
CA VAL A 624 -27.21 -20.66 26.63
C VAL A 624 -26.27 -21.48 25.74
N PHE A 625 -24.99 -21.32 26.01
CA PHE A 625 -23.90 -22.04 25.31
C PHE A 625 -23.65 -23.41 25.96
N GLN A 626 -22.96 -24.27 25.26
CA GLN A 626 -22.45 -25.53 25.81
C GLN A 626 -21.44 -25.23 26.94
N PRO A 627 -21.32 -26.12 27.94
CA PRO A 627 -20.41 -25.90 29.08
C PRO A 627 -18.95 -25.74 28.71
N SER A 628 -18.53 -26.29 27.55
CA SER A 628 -17.18 -26.15 27.00
C SER A 628 -16.90 -24.80 26.33
N VAL A 629 -17.96 -24.01 26.02
CA VAL A 629 -17.88 -22.77 25.27
C VAL A 629 -18.12 -21.59 26.19
N ARG A 630 -17.19 -20.65 26.21
CA ARG A 630 -17.35 -19.37 26.93
C ARG A 630 -17.88 -18.30 25.97
N SER A 631 -18.90 -17.57 26.41
CA SER A 631 -19.38 -16.41 25.71
C SER A 631 -18.61 -15.15 26.09
N LEU A 632 -18.63 -14.12 25.24
CA LEU A 632 -18.04 -12.84 25.56
C LEU A 632 -18.63 -12.27 26.87
N PHE A 633 -19.94 -12.39 27.10
CA PHE A 633 -20.60 -11.91 28.32
C PHE A 633 -20.08 -12.61 29.59
N GLN A 634 -19.78 -13.91 29.53
CA GLN A 634 -19.19 -14.65 30.67
C GLN A 634 -17.78 -14.16 30.98
N VAL A 635 -16.98 -13.91 29.93
CA VAL A 635 -15.61 -13.38 30.09
C VAL A 635 -15.67 -11.97 30.67
N LEU A 636 -16.51 -11.09 30.15
CA LEU A 636 -16.68 -9.72 30.64
C LEU A 636 -17.19 -9.70 32.11
N GLY A 637 -18.15 -10.56 32.46
CA GLY A 637 -18.65 -10.68 33.82
C GLY A 637 -17.58 -11.13 34.82
N SER A 638 -16.77 -12.14 34.46
CA SER A 638 -15.65 -12.61 35.26
C SER A 638 -14.59 -11.52 35.41
N LEU A 639 -14.29 -10.81 34.33
CA LEU A 639 -13.31 -9.72 34.31
C LEU A 639 -13.76 -8.55 35.23
N LYS A 640 -15.02 -8.16 35.12
CA LYS A 640 -15.61 -7.16 36.01
C LYS A 640 -15.45 -7.54 37.47
N GLN A 641 -15.81 -8.78 37.87
CA GLN A 641 -15.68 -9.24 39.24
C GLN A 641 -14.24 -9.15 39.76
N ARG A 642 -13.26 -9.52 38.92
CA ARG A 642 -11.84 -9.44 39.27
C ARG A 642 -11.37 -7.99 39.38
N LEU A 643 -11.81 -7.11 38.49
CA LEU A 643 -11.49 -5.68 38.54
C LEU A 643 -12.08 -5.02 39.78
N ASP A 644 -13.37 -5.26 40.08
CA ASP A 644 -14.02 -4.72 41.28
C ASP A 644 -13.35 -5.23 42.56
N ALA A 645 -13.00 -6.52 42.64
CA ALA A 645 -12.32 -7.11 43.77
C ALA A 645 -10.91 -6.57 43.98
N TYR A 646 -10.18 -6.24 42.91
CA TYR A 646 -8.85 -5.65 43.00
C TYR A 646 -8.93 -4.18 43.40
N LEU A 647 -9.75 -3.39 42.74
CA LEU A 647 -9.90 -1.95 42.97
C LEU A 647 -10.47 -1.66 44.37
N SER A 648 -11.39 -2.49 44.90
CA SER A 648 -11.95 -2.32 46.25
C SER A 648 -10.91 -2.37 47.39
N ARG A 649 -9.71 -2.86 47.14
CA ARG A 649 -8.60 -2.91 48.10
C ARG A 649 -7.84 -1.59 48.21
N HIS A 650 -8.14 -0.62 47.34
CA HIS A 650 -7.40 0.66 47.29
C HIS A 650 -8.32 1.83 47.66
N ASP A 651 -7.85 2.75 48.50
CA ASP A 651 -8.67 3.84 49.05
C ASP A 651 -8.92 5.01 48.08
N ASN A 652 -8.08 5.20 47.05
CA ASN A 652 -8.11 6.37 46.15
C ASN A 652 -8.45 5.99 44.70
N VAL A 653 -9.31 5.01 44.50
CA VAL A 653 -9.64 4.47 43.15
C VAL A 653 -10.22 5.53 42.22
N GLU A 654 -11.09 6.43 42.72
CA GLU A 654 -11.72 7.48 41.92
C GLU A 654 -10.69 8.46 41.33
N GLU A 655 -9.69 8.84 42.16
CA GLU A 655 -8.59 9.72 41.74
C GLU A 655 -7.66 9.03 40.75
N LEU A 656 -7.35 7.75 40.97
CA LEU A 656 -6.50 6.95 40.08
C LEU A 656 -7.14 6.72 38.70
N LEU A 657 -8.44 6.45 38.67
CA LEU A 657 -9.19 6.30 37.40
C LEU A 657 -9.25 7.62 36.62
N LEU A 658 -9.40 8.76 37.32
CA LEU A 658 -9.35 10.07 36.68
C LEU A 658 -7.98 10.38 36.08
N GLU A 659 -6.90 10.11 36.84
CA GLU A 659 -5.53 10.28 36.33
C GLU A 659 -5.26 9.40 35.13
N ALA A 660 -5.72 8.14 35.14
CA ALA A 660 -5.56 7.22 34.01
C ALA A 660 -6.32 7.70 32.77
N ARG A 661 -7.53 8.25 32.93
CA ARG A 661 -8.29 8.85 31.83
C ARG A 661 -7.56 10.04 31.23
N LEU A 662 -7.06 10.95 32.06
CA LEU A 662 -6.28 12.10 31.60
C LEU A 662 -5.01 11.67 30.85
N PHE A 663 -4.31 10.65 31.36
CA PHE A 663 -3.12 10.11 30.70
C PHE A 663 -3.45 9.57 29.29
N LEU A 664 -4.53 8.81 29.13
CA LEU A 664 -4.95 8.27 27.82
C LEU A 664 -5.35 9.38 26.85
N VAL A 665 -6.07 10.42 27.32
CA VAL A 665 -6.45 11.58 26.49
C VAL A 665 -5.23 12.37 26.03
N CYS A 666 -4.34 12.75 26.95
CA CYS A 666 -3.12 13.50 26.62
C CYS A 666 -2.22 12.75 25.64
N ARG A 667 -2.14 11.42 25.79
CA ARG A 667 -1.40 10.57 24.87
C ARG A 667 -1.99 10.58 23.45
N GLU A 668 -3.31 10.46 23.33
CA GLU A 668 -3.99 10.52 22.04
C GLU A 668 -3.81 11.86 21.35
N GLU A 669 -3.92 12.95 22.09
CA GLU A 669 -3.65 14.30 21.59
C GLU A 669 -2.21 14.45 21.10
N SER A 670 -1.24 13.90 21.83
CA SER A 670 0.16 13.90 21.43
C SER A 670 0.39 13.14 20.13
N LEU A 671 -0.20 11.95 19.97
CA LEU A 671 -0.14 11.16 18.73
C LEU A 671 -0.84 11.86 17.57
N ALA A 672 -1.97 12.52 17.84
CA ALA A 672 -2.69 13.27 16.83
C ALA A 672 -1.91 14.51 16.36
N ASN A 673 -1.20 15.18 17.26
CA ASN A 673 -0.36 16.35 16.96
C ASN A 673 0.91 15.94 16.20
N ALA A 674 1.57 14.84 16.57
CA ALA A 674 2.70 14.29 15.84
C ALA A 674 2.34 13.96 14.38
N LYS A 675 1.13 13.45 14.14
CA LYS A 675 0.63 13.21 12.77
C LYS A 675 0.30 14.47 11.98
N ARG A 676 0.07 15.61 12.65
CA ARG A 676 -0.23 16.90 11.98
C ARG A 676 1.03 17.67 11.57
N HIS A 677 2.15 17.48 12.28
CA HIS A 677 3.42 18.18 12.08
C HIS A 677 4.58 17.18 11.99
N PRO A 678 4.76 16.48 10.84
CA PRO A 678 5.79 15.46 10.70
C PRO A 678 7.23 16.00 10.65
N HIS A 679 7.46 17.31 10.58
CA HIS A 679 8.79 17.90 10.42
C HIS A 679 8.96 19.22 11.20
N GLU A 680 8.98 19.13 12.52
CA GLU A 680 9.73 20.11 13.34
C GLU A 680 10.64 19.34 14.31
N PRO A 681 11.99 19.34 14.09
CA PRO A 681 12.90 18.80 15.06
C PRO A 681 12.81 19.67 16.32
N ALA A 682 12.68 19.03 17.47
CA ALA A 682 12.69 19.68 18.78
C ALA A 682 13.90 20.64 18.85
N ALA A 683 13.63 21.93 18.78
CA ALA A 683 14.65 22.96 18.90
C ALA A 683 15.22 22.93 20.29
N SER A 684 16.47 22.47 20.40
CA SER A 684 17.27 22.65 21.60
C SER A 684 17.46 24.13 21.84
N THR A 685 16.99 24.60 22.99
CA THR A 685 17.17 25.92 23.57
C THR A 685 18.66 26.25 23.73
N TYR A 686 19.20 27.05 22.81
CA TYR A 686 20.29 27.99 23.08
C TYR A 686 20.07 29.25 22.29
N ALA A 687 19.68 30.32 22.96
CA ALA A 687 19.76 31.67 22.43
C ALA A 687 21.23 32.16 22.45
N PRO A 688 21.64 33.03 21.51
CA PRO A 688 21.57 34.45 21.84
C PRO A 688 21.12 35.37 20.70
N SER A 689 20.59 36.48 21.17
CA SER A 689 20.14 37.68 20.46
C SER A 689 21.15 38.28 19.49
N THR A 690 20.69 38.81 18.32
CA THR A 690 20.81 40.20 17.91
C THR A 690 20.24 40.46 16.53
N ASN A 691 19.37 41.46 16.49
CA ASN A 691 19.11 42.50 15.48
C ASN A 691 19.10 42.24 13.95
N GLY A 692 17.96 42.56 13.38
CA GLY A 692 17.91 43.60 12.30
C GLY A 692 17.55 43.10 10.92
N GLY A 693 16.42 43.59 10.39
CA GLY A 693 16.34 43.83 8.95
C GLY A 693 15.12 43.27 8.20
N SER A 694 14.10 44.11 8.15
CA SER A 694 12.97 44.14 7.21
C SER A 694 13.32 43.76 5.78
N ARG A 695 12.47 42.96 5.11
CA ARG A 695 11.92 43.29 3.79
C ARG A 695 10.80 42.33 3.36
N ARG A 696 9.72 42.96 2.93
CA ARG A 696 8.54 42.42 2.26
C ARG A 696 8.90 41.72 0.95
N GLY A 697 8.14 40.67 0.60
CA GLY A 697 8.07 40.13 -0.75
C GLY A 697 6.83 39.24 -0.90
N THR A 698 5.81 39.81 -1.50
CA THR A 698 4.57 39.22 -2.01
C THR A 698 4.86 38.25 -3.17
N SER A 699 4.21 37.09 -3.24
CA SER A 699 3.81 36.45 -4.53
C SER A 699 2.73 35.40 -4.27
N ILE A 700 1.73 35.59 -4.85
CA ILE A 700 0.62 35.16 -5.68
C ILE A 700 0.61 33.62 -5.92
N ALA A 701 -0.62 33.12 -5.73
CA ALA A 701 -1.19 31.84 -5.98
C ALA A 701 -0.76 31.14 -7.28
N ASP A 702 -0.66 29.82 -7.21
CA ASP A 702 -1.11 28.98 -8.33
C ASP A 702 -1.84 27.74 -7.81
N SER A 703 -3.11 27.69 -8.19
CA SER A 703 -4.05 26.63 -7.93
C SER A 703 -3.90 25.56 -9.02
N SER A 704 -3.60 24.33 -8.65
CA SER A 704 -3.75 23.20 -9.56
C SER A 704 -4.44 22.02 -8.88
N PHE A 705 -5.57 21.66 -9.43
CA PHE A 705 -6.43 20.54 -9.11
C PHE A 705 -5.66 19.22 -8.95
N LYS A 706 -5.82 18.55 -7.80
CA LYS A 706 -5.65 17.10 -7.66
C LYS A 706 -6.79 16.55 -6.82
N GLY A 707 -7.71 15.86 -7.50
CA GLY A 707 -8.70 15.01 -6.87
C GLY A 707 -8.01 13.79 -6.27
N GLU A 708 -7.85 13.77 -4.95
CA GLU A 708 -7.44 12.58 -4.20
C GLU A 708 -8.67 11.79 -3.77
N ALA A 709 -8.78 10.58 -4.32
CA ALA A 709 -9.62 9.53 -3.76
C ALA A 709 -9.07 9.15 -2.38
N LYS A 710 -9.71 9.62 -1.31
CA LYS A 710 -9.37 9.27 0.07
C LYS A 710 -9.72 7.80 0.32
N ARG A 711 -8.69 6.94 0.34
CA ARG A 711 -8.77 5.61 0.96
C ARG A 711 -8.90 5.78 2.46
N LEU A 712 -9.95 5.20 3.04
CA LEU A 712 -10.18 5.13 4.48
C LEU A 712 -9.13 4.21 5.12
N SER A 713 -8.14 4.81 5.75
CA SER A 713 -7.13 4.14 6.56
C SER A 713 -7.72 3.78 7.93
N ILE A 714 -7.39 2.59 8.39
CA ILE A 714 -7.83 1.91 9.60
C ILE A 714 -7.25 2.58 10.86
N SER A 715 -7.69 3.77 11.19
CA SER A 715 -7.54 4.34 12.54
C SER A 715 -8.88 4.90 13.03
N SER A 716 -9.95 4.15 12.75
CA SER A 716 -11.33 4.63 12.97
C SER A 716 -11.74 4.71 14.44
N ALA A 717 -11.26 3.84 15.31
CA ALA A 717 -11.65 3.90 16.73
C ALA A 717 -11.06 5.14 17.43
N LEU A 718 -9.85 5.56 17.05
CA LEU A 718 -9.19 6.75 17.59
C LEU A 718 -9.57 8.05 16.85
N SER A 719 -10.00 7.96 15.59
CA SER A 719 -10.40 9.14 14.80
C SER A 719 -11.82 9.64 15.11
N VAL A 720 -12.65 8.81 15.76
CA VAL A 720 -14.01 9.20 16.16
C VAL A 720 -14.00 10.08 17.40
N LEU A 721 -13.08 9.85 18.32
CA LEU A 721 -12.81 10.80 19.40
C LEU A 721 -12.49 12.21 18.86
N LYS A 722 -11.85 12.29 17.68
CA LYS A 722 -11.44 13.55 17.05
C LYS A 722 -12.58 14.35 16.38
N ARG A 723 -13.67 13.70 15.91
CA ARG A 723 -14.78 14.41 15.26
C ARG A 723 -15.78 15.00 16.26
N ALA A 724 -15.93 14.42 17.44
CA ALA A 724 -16.80 14.94 18.47
C ALA A 724 -16.33 16.27 19.06
N THR A 725 -15.03 16.59 18.98
CA THR A 725 -14.46 17.83 19.51
C THR A 725 -14.41 19.01 18.54
N GLN A 726 -14.76 18.83 17.25
CA GLN A 726 -14.71 19.90 16.26
C GLN A 726 -16.05 20.62 15.95
N GLY A 727 -17.12 20.24 16.64
CA GLY A 727 -18.50 20.71 16.34
C GLY A 727 -19.04 21.90 17.13
N ALA A 728 -18.32 22.49 18.06
CA ALA A 728 -18.82 23.65 18.79
C ALA A 728 -17.65 24.42 19.42
N PHE A 729 -17.17 25.49 18.76
CA PHE A 729 -16.66 26.66 19.50
C PHE A 729 -16.30 27.80 18.53
N SER A 730 -17.02 28.91 18.71
CA SER A 730 -16.63 30.25 18.28
C SER A 730 -15.38 30.72 19.05
N PRO A 731 -14.60 31.69 18.52
CA PRO A 731 -13.30 32.02 19.06
C PRO A 731 -13.42 32.75 20.40
N VAL A 732 -12.95 32.15 21.46
CA VAL A 732 -12.70 32.79 22.74
C VAL A 732 -11.19 32.82 22.99
N ARG A 733 -10.66 34.03 22.96
CA ARG A 733 -9.54 34.62 23.66
C ARG A 733 -8.48 33.64 24.21
N GLU A 734 -7.25 33.80 23.69
CA GLU A 734 -6.01 33.17 24.18
C GLU A 734 -5.88 33.22 25.70
N GLN A 735 -5.82 32.07 26.32
CA GLN A 735 -5.25 31.89 27.65
C GLN A 735 -3.93 31.11 27.54
N PRO A 736 -2.94 31.40 28.41
CA PRO A 736 -1.58 30.87 28.27
C PRO A 736 -1.57 29.36 28.36
N ALA A 737 -0.82 28.73 27.46
CA ALA A 737 -0.54 27.32 27.42
C ALA A 737 0.04 26.86 28.77
N ILE A 738 -0.68 26.01 29.48
CA ILE A 738 -0.14 25.28 30.64
C ILE A 738 0.79 24.22 30.04
N GLU A 739 2.10 24.46 30.19
CA GLU A 739 3.13 23.46 29.92
C GLU A 739 2.94 22.27 30.88
N TYR A 740 2.25 21.22 30.40
CA TYR A 740 2.33 19.92 31.03
C TYR A 740 3.61 19.23 30.54
N SER A 741 4.68 19.45 31.29
CA SER A 741 5.91 18.68 31.19
C SER A 741 5.59 17.17 31.27
N ALA A 742 6.35 16.36 30.53
CA ALA A 742 6.28 14.89 30.48
C ALA A 742 6.42 14.18 31.86
N ASN A 743 6.52 14.90 32.93
CA ASN A 743 6.61 14.45 34.32
C ASN A 743 5.28 14.41 35.08
N GLY A 744 4.15 14.57 34.42
CA GLY A 744 2.86 14.85 35.07
C GLY A 744 2.04 13.67 35.56
N PHE A 745 2.47 12.44 35.44
CA PHE A 745 1.74 11.31 36.02
C PHE A 745 2.23 11.03 37.43
N ARG A 746 1.52 11.55 38.46
CA ARG A 746 1.86 11.37 39.88
C ARG A 746 1.85 9.90 40.30
N LEU A 747 1.13 9.02 39.62
CA LEU A 747 1.23 7.57 39.74
C LEU A 747 2.67 7.06 39.53
N ALA A 748 3.48 7.69 38.70
CA ALA A 748 4.86 7.30 38.45
C ALA A 748 5.77 7.52 39.70
N LYS A 749 5.41 8.43 40.59
CA LYS A 749 6.18 8.68 41.83
C LYS A 749 5.66 7.91 43.07
N ARG A 750 4.40 7.41 43.03
CA ARG A 750 3.79 6.62 44.11
C ARG A 750 3.68 5.13 43.85
N ALA A 751 3.79 4.73 42.58
CA ALA A 751 3.69 3.33 42.21
C ALA A 751 5.09 2.69 42.18
N GLU A 752 5.52 2.21 43.32
CA GLU A 752 6.38 1.01 43.41
C GLU A 752 5.69 -0.21 42.76
N ASN A 753 4.44 -0.05 42.25
CA ASN A 753 3.61 -1.11 41.74
C ASN A 753 3.15 -0.81 40.31
N SER A 754 3.95 -1.21 39.32
CA SER A 754 3.59 -1.13 37.89
C SER A 754 2.27 -1.90 37.58
N GLU A 755 1.93 -2.90 38.40
CA GLU A 755 0.72 -3.69 38.36
C GLU A 755 -0.54 -2.83 38.59
N LEU A 756 -0.56 -2.00 39.65
CA LEU A 756 -1.69 -1.11 39.97
C LEU A 756 -1.96 -0.15 38.80
N LYS A 757 -0.91 0.45 38.22
CA LYS A 757 -1.03 1.35 37.08
C LYS A 757 -1.67 0.62 35.91
N ASN A 758 -1.20 -0.59 35.59
CA ASN A 758 -1.74 -1.38 34.48
C ASN A 758 -3.21 -1.75 34.72
N VAL A 759 -3.59 -2.20 35.92
CA VAL A 759 -4.97 -2.57 36.24
C VAL A 759 -5.90 -1.35 36.18
N VAL A 760 -5.48 -0.17 36.63
CA VAL A 760 -6.27 1.05 36.57
C VAL A 760 -6.49 1.49 35.10
N LEU A 761 -5.45 1.44 34.26
CA LEU A 761 -5.57 1.70 32.82
C LEU A 761 -6.50 0.69 32.15
N CYS A 762 -6.39 -0.61 32.51
CA CYS A 762 -7.27 -1.65 32.01
C CYS A 762 -8.72 -1.43 32.44
N ALA A 763 -8.98 -0.95 33.67
CA ALA A 763 -10.32 -0.65 34.13
C ALA A 763 -10.97 0.48 33.34
N VAL A 764 -10.21 1.54 33.01
CA VAL A 764 -10.68 2.63 32.14
C VAL A 764 -10.96 2.11 30.74
N LEU A 765 -10.03 1.35 30.14
CA LEU A 765 -10.21 0.79 28.81
C LEU A 765 -11.44 -0.15 28.78
N PHE A 766 -11.61 -1.00 29.77
CA PHE A 766 -12.75 -1.90 29.89
C PHE A 766 -14.08 -1.16 29.92
N ASP A 767 -14.19 -0.10 30.74
CA ASP A 767 -15.40 0.72 30.86
C ASP A 767 -15.77 1.40 29.55
N GLU A 768 -14.79 1.92 28.84
CA GLU A 768 -14.96 2.56 27.54
C GLU A 768 -15.35 1.57 26.45
N TRP A 769 -14.70 0.40 26.43
CA TRP A 769 -14.99 -0.65 25.45
C TRP A 769 -16.41 -1.23 25.64
N LEU A 770 -16.92 -1.33 26.88
CA LEU A 770 -18.31 -1.72 27.15
C LEU A 770 -19.29 -0.77 26.49
N LYS A 771 -19.01 0.54 26.43
CA LYS A 771 -19.85 1.52 25.74
C LYS A 771 -19.82 1.32 24.22
N GLU A 772 -18.66 1.02 23.66
CA GLU A 772 -18.50 0.70 22.24
C GLU A 772 -19.31 -0.56 21.87
N LEU A 773 -19.15 -1.64 22.64
CA LEU A 773 -19.92 -2.88 22.44
C LEU A 773 -21.44 -2.67 22.62
N ALA A 774 -21.84 -1.84 23.58
CA ALA A 774 -23.24 -1.50 23.79
C ALA A 774 -23.82 -0.71 22.62
N ALA A 775 -23.06 0.20 22.04
CA ALA A 775 -23.46 0.95 20.86
C ALA A 775 -23.60 0.03 19.62
N LEU A 776 -22.66 -0.90 19.42
CA LEU A 776 -22.76 -1.92 18.36
C LEU A 776 -24.00 -2.80 18.54
N ALA A 777 -24.24 -3.28 19.78
CA ALA A 777 -25.43 -4.09 20.07
C ALA A 777 -26.73 -3.31 19.81
N LEU A 778 -26.81 -2.03 20.21
CA LEU A 778 -27.99 -1.20 20.03
C LEU A 778 -28.30 -0.95 18.55
N GLU A 779 -27.27 -0.64 17.73
CA GLU A 779 -27.44 -0.40 16.30
C GLU A 779 -27.88 -1.67 15.56
N HIS A 780 -27.31 -2.85 15.88
CA HIS A 780 -27.79 -4.13 15.31
C HIS A 780 -29.24 -4.47 15.74
N GLY A 781 -29.73 -3.99 16.90
CA GLY A 781 -31.10 -4.17 17.31
C GLY A 781 -32.08 -3.15 16.72
N SER A 782 -31.58 -2.13 16.01
CA SER A 782 -32.38 -1.07 15.39
C SER A 782 -32.62 -1.31 13.89
N GLU A 783 -31.82 -2.17 13.25
CA GLU A 783 -32.01 -2.65 11.89
C GLU A 783 -33.02 -3.79 11.81
#